data_02f13052f5b2b921c302fe21708bf7c6
#
_entry.id   02f13052f5b2b921c302fe21708bf7c6
#
_cell.length_a   1.000
_cell.length_b   1.000
_cell.length_c   1.000
_cell.angle_alpha   90.00
_cell.angle_beta   90.00
_cell.angle_gamma   90.00
#
_symmetry.space_group_name_H-M   'P 1'
#
loop_
_entity.id
_entity.type
_entity.pdbx_description
1 polymer ?
#
loop_
_entity_poly.entity_id
_entity_poly.type
_entity_poly.pdbx_seq_one_letter_code
_entity_poly.pdbx_strand_id
1 'polypeptide(L)'
;MMPKAVFFIRVFIGLIIVLSGLKPLSAQFKGSYKISSKLHETLDSRSGEKIHCNILLADQVNLKQWENYFEINKTTYPERAKILIKELKKKASSSQQKVLAFLGVFPGVDKSTIKSHWLANAVSVIITVEGIKALAAREDVEWIGENVQLQQTSYSVSQSNTAMVPDGLEKGLVAINAPAMWALGYTGYGTKVFVADTGVDPTHPAISVQYNANYFPEKESWYPNPFEAAENLIGAHDCGNHGTHVTGTVLGLDRETNDTIGVAFNATWIGGAILCGVGTADNIGAFEWAVDPDGDDNTTDDMPDAINNSWYDPSLNELDCYSIYVPILETLELLGVAVIFSAGNEGPDPGTITQPHNINISEINSFTVGALNGNANSYPIADFSSKGPSHCEGEGSIKIKPEVSAPGVSVRSCVPGPDYAFFNGTSMAAPHVAGSVLLLKEAFPYLGAREIKSAIYHSCTDLGQEGEDNTFGMGIINVHSAYLYLIDQGHIPVNPNKANDAVLLDVKHPIMGCDSNVDPYVYIENAGYDTIRTIEINYGTINNSNTYSWEGTLPPKKRVYIQLPAFQPGLGASELLVEIAKINGNDDEKPLNNSRKLPIVISTRQPVTAEVQWKDNLCLSSEYILTSPLGTRGNHLTYWYDQPFRGEKLFEGNLLQLNTDLMPANLYAEIIRNDPAGKSEPDMSDSYFENAKFTGLVFDAVGTFNIKSFDVYSEVKNTAEFVVLDENETLLYSITKPNLPVGKATIFVNWKIEQGQNYKIVKKAGKSVLTQRTNVNFPYFVDDVLTIKSGVVGNVLQDEYKSIYNIQVQYSEPCGRTPYHFTIRTDSVQTNAEFNTSADTLKIPGSNTLTGTSLAINAAQTFWDMGDGTSYTDSIITHVYDNPGTYKICFHVLDQNLCFTSGLKDVVVLESSSTNEESIASADIGFFLYPNPVHTTLYLETETGKLCQNCPVYFYDQRGVNVLKREWLNGEKMEISIENWASGVYFVKMFHPDGVYTQRFVKL
;
A
#
# COMPACT_ATOMS: atom_id res chain seq x y z
N MET A 1 62.27 -43.58 38.28
CA MET A 1 62.05 -44.14 39.62
C MET A 1 60.57 -44.07 39.91
N MET A 2 59.81 -45.12 39.73
CA MET A 2 58.55 -45.40 40.45
C MET A 2 58.91 -45.73 41.89
N PRO A 3 58.06 -45.88 42.91
CA PRO A 3 56.59 -46.11 42.89
C PRO A 3 55.82 -45.31 44.00
N LYS A 4 54.55 -45.37 44.20
CA LYS A 4 53.60 -46.38 44.67
C LYS A 4 52.13 -45.89 44.69
N ALA A 5 51.23 -46.77 44.24
CA ALA A 5 49.82 -46.78 44.52
C ALA A 5 49.53 -47.28 45.96
N VAL A 6 48.39 -46.80 46.55
CA VAL A 6 47.59 -47.48 47.58
C VAL A 6 46.18 -46.95 47.44
N PHE A 7 45.24 -47.68 46.95
CA PHE A 7 44.15 -48.52 47.44
C PHE A 7 43.64 -48.17 48.84
N PHE A 8 42.34 -47.74 48.92
CA PHE A 8 41.43 -48.23 49.95
C PHE A 8 39.96 -48.21 49.47
N ILE A 9 39.35 -49.36 49.65
CA ILE A 9 38.00 -49.78 49.40
C ILE A 9 37.18 -49.72 50.69
N ARG A 10 35.85 -49.48 50.53
CA ARG A 10 34.67 -49.74 51.40
C ARG A 10 34.39 -48.77 52.55
N VAL A 11 33.16 -48.29 52.60
CA VAL A 11 32.10 -48.84 53.48
C VAL A 11 30.72 -48.50 52.96
N PHE A 12 29.90 -49.48 52.68
CA PHE A 12 28.44 -49.50 52.53
C PHE A 12 27.86 -49.67 53.96
N ILE A 13 26.97 -48.78 54.39
CA ILE A 13 25.93 -48.98 55.41
C ILE A 13 24.98 -47.77 55.14
N GLY A 14 23.82 -47.88 54.66
CA GLY A 14 22.54 -48.35 55.06
C GLY A 14 21.86 -47.36 56.00
N LEU A 15 20.91 -46.55 55.44
CA LEU A 15 19.74 -46.10 56.24
C LEU A 15 18.47 -46.15 55.38
N ILE A 16 17.76 -47.24 55.51
CA ILE A 16 16.34 -47.38 55.27
C ILE A 16 15.61 -46.81 56.48
N ILE A 17 14.46 -46.19 56.22
CA ILE A 17 13.39 -45.65 57.06
C ILE A 17 13.34 -44.10 56.98
N VAL A 18 12.43 -43.52 56.19
CA VAL A 18 11.01 -43.29 56.49
C VAL A 18 10.25 -43.11 55.20
N LEU A 19 9.57 -44.14 54.77
CA LEU A 19 8.45 -44.09 53.86
C LEU A 19 7.15 -44.07 54.69
N SER A 20 6.61 -42.86 54.87
CA SER A 20 5.19 -42.76 55.17
C SER A 20 4.75 -41.30 55.01
N GLY A 21 4.10 -40.98 53.92
CA GLY A 21 3.39 -39.72 53.80
C GLY A 21 3.57 -38.92 52.51
N LEU A 22 4.16 -39.49 51.45
CA LEU A 22 4.00 -38.89 50.14
C LEU A 22 2.76 -39.55 49.48
N LYS A 23 1.64 -38.80 49.44
CA LYS A 23 0.54 -39.09 48.51
C LYS A 23 1.18 -39.26 47.16
N PRO A 24 0.75 -40.23 46.32
CA PRO A 24 1.19 -40.28 44.95
C PRO A 24 0.82 -38.92 44.31
N LEU A 25 1.83 -38.19 43.85
CA LEU A 25 1.55 -37.13 42.85
C LEU A 25 0.59 -37.77 41.85
N SER A 26 -0.63 -37.27 41.81
CA SER A 26 -1.57 -37.56 40.76
C SER A 26 -0.80 -37.65 39.45
N ALA A 27 -1.03 -38.71 38.69
CA ALA A 27 -0.35 -38.99 37.45
C ALA A 27 -0.28 -37.67 36.63
N GLN A 28 0.89 -37.03 36.65
CA GLN A 28 1.11 -35.87 35.85
C GLN A 28 0.84 -36.28 34.41
N PHE A 29 -0.02 -35.56 33.74
CA PHE A 29 -0.52 -35.93 32.42
C PHE A 29 0.65 -36.30 31.52
N LYS A 30 0.76 -37.56 31.08
CA LYS A 30 1.89 -38.02 30.27
C LYS A 30 1.84 -37.26 28.92
N GLY A 31 2.74 -36.35 28.72
CA GLY A 31 2.77 -35.49 27.53
C GLY A 31 2.55 -33.99 27.81
N SER A 32 2.39 -33.57 29.08
CA SER A 32 2.23 -32.14 29.40
C SER A 32 3.38 -31.26 28.93
N TYR A 33 4.60 -31.78 28.88
CA TYR A 33 5.80 -31.10 28.37
C TYR A 33 5.76 -30.86 26.85
N LYS A 34 4.84 -31.54 26.13
CA LYS A 34 4.66 -31.36 24.68
C LYS A 34 3.72 -30.22 24.32
N ILE A 35 3.07 -29.63 25.30
CA ILE A 35 2.19 -28.46 25.07
C ILE A 35 2.99 -27.20 25.38
N SER A 36 2.91 -26.17 24.50
CA SER A 36 3.60 -24.90 24.72
C SER A 36 3.27 -24.33 26.11
N SER A 37 4.22 -23.67 26.74
CA SER A 37 4.07 -23.17 28.12
C SER A 37 2.83 -22.29 28.26
N LYS A 38 2.64 -21.37 27.32
CA LYS A 38 1.52 -20.43 27.32
C LYS A 38 0.15 -21.11 27.14
N LEU A 39 0.04 -22.06 26.22
CA LEU A 39 -1.19 -22.84 26.04
C LEU A 39 -1.47 -23.70 27.28
N HIS A 40 -0.44 -24.32 27.86
CA HIS A 40 -0.56 -25.13 29.05
C HIS A 40 -1.13 -24.38 30.26
N GLU A 41 -0.72 -23.13 30.47
CA GLU A 41 -1.21 -22.25 31.56
C GLU A 41 -2.70 -21.98 31.46
N THR A 42 -3.27 -21.92 30.25
CA THR A 42 -4.67 -21.55 30.02
C THR A 42 -5.58 -22.74 29.73
N LEU A 43 -5.00 -23.90 29.41
CA LEU A 43 -5.72 -25.05 28.86
C LEU A 43 -6.87 -25.56 29.75
N ASP A 44 -6.65 -25.67 31.08
CA ASP A 44 -7.67 -26.19 32.00
C ASP A 44 -8.84 -25.19 32.23
N SER A 45 -8.58 -23.89 32.09
CA SER A 45 -9.62 -22.84 32.17
C SER A 45 -10.49 -22.77 30.92
N ARG A 46 -10.03 -23.33 29.81
CA ARG A 46 -10.69 -23.30 28.48
C ARG A 46 -11.41 -24.63 28.17
N SER A 47 -11.76 -25.42 29.18
CA SER A 47 -12.47 -26.69 29.00
C SER A 47 -13.76 -26.51 28.19
N GLY A 48 -13.93 -27.33 27.13
CA GLY A 48 -15.06 -27.27 26.21
C GLY A 48 -14.86 -26.29 25.03
N GLU A 49 -13.80 -25.48 25.02
CA GLU A 49 -13.46 -24.66 23.86
C GLU A 49 -12.80 -25.51 22.75
N LYS A 50 -12.91 -24.99 21.52
CA LYS A 50 -12.11 -25.42 20.38
C LYS A 50 -11.00 -24.43 20.15
N ILE A 51 -9.77 -24.91 20.02
CA ILE A 51 -8.57 -24.13 19.88
C ILE A 51 -7.91 -24.48 18.55
N HIS A 52 -7.47 -23.50 17.79
CA HIS A 52 -6.65 -23.74 16.61
C HIS A 52 -5.22 -24.01 17.07
N CYS A 53 -4.68 -25.15 16.70
CA CYS A 53 -3.37 -25.62 17.14
C CYS A 53 -2.50 -26.02 15.97
N ASN A 54 -1.19 -25.79 16.14
CA ASN A 54 -0.12 -26.36 15.33
C ASN A 54 0.44 -27.59 16.09
N ILE A 55 0.53 -28.72 15.42
CA ILE A 55 0.95 -30.02 15.96
C ILE A 55 2.23 -30.43 15.23
N LEU A 56 3.38 -30.33 15.88
CA LEU A 56 4.67 -30.78 15.36
C LEU A 56 4.81 -32.30 15.58
N LEU A 57 5.13 -33.03 14.53
CA LEU A 57 5.34 -34.46 14.62
C LEU A 57 6.76 -34.80 15.12
N ALA A 58 6.91 -35.94 15.81
CA ALA A 58 8.21 -36.39 16.33
C ALA A 58 9.14 -36.95 15.23
N ASP A 59 8.59 -37.46 14.12
CA ASP A 59 9.37 -38.06 13.04
C ASP A 59 9.79 -36.99 12.01
N GLN A 60 10.80 -36.18 12.35
CA GLN A 60 11.33 -35.14 11.49
C GLN A 60 12.37 -35.69 10.49
N VAL A 61 12.67 -34.93 9.44
CA VAL A 61 13.83 -35.16 8.58
C VAL A 61 15.10 -34.92 9.37
N ASN A 62 16.06 -35.80 9.30
CA ASN A 62 17.36 -35.60 9.96
C ASN A 62 18.21 -34.58 9.17
N LEU A 63 18.02 -33.30 9.48
CA LEU A 63 18.72 -32.20 8.79
C LEU A 63 20.23 -32.32 8.94
N LYS A 64 20.75 -32.77 10.10
CA LYS A 64 22.19 -32.95 10.34
C LYS A 64 22.80 -34.00 9.38
N GLN A 65 22.07 -35.06 9.06
CA GLN A 65 22.49 -36.05 8.09
C GLN A 65 22.58 -35.46 6.69
N TRP A 66 21.59 -34.63 6.30
CA TRP A 66 21.59 -33.97 5.00
C TRP A 66 22.67 -32.90 4.90
N GLU A 67 22.90 -32.12 5.95
CA GLU A 67 23.99 -31.14 6.01
C GLU A 67 25.33 -31.84 5.72
N ASN A 68 25.66 -32.91 6.46
CA ASN A 68 26.87 -33.69 6.23
C ASN A 68 26.95 -34.25 4.80
N TYR A 69 25.84 -34.73 4.25
CA TYR A 69 25.79 -35.21 2.86
C TYR A 69 26.13 -34.09 1.86
N PHE A 70 25.55 -32.92 2.04
CA PHE A 70 25.76 -31.76 1.16
C PHE A 70 27.20 -31.23 1.24
N GLU A 71 27.78 -31.20 2.43
CA GLU A 71 29.18 -30.80 2.63
C GLU A 71 30.16 -31.76 1.95
N ILE A 72 29.99 -33.06 2.17
CA ILE A 72 30.87 -34.09 1.57
C ILE A 72 30.78 -34.05 0.04
N ASN A 73 29.59 -33.90 -0.52
CA ASN A 73 29.36 -33.90 -1.97
C ASN A 73 29.51 -32.51 -2.62
N LYS A 74 29.80 -31.46 -1.86
CA LYS A 74 29.88 -30.07 -2.32
C LYS A 74 28.64 -29.65 -3.12
N THR A 75 27.46 -30.07 -2.63
CA THR A 75 26.18 -29.82 -3.30
C THR A 75 25.87 -28.33 -3.28
N THR A 76 25.53 -27.75 -4.43
CA THR A 76 25.14 -26.34 -4.55
C THR A 76 23.79 -26.08 -3.86
N TYR A 77 23.52 -24.85 -3.41
CA TYR A 77 22.28 -24.51 -2.72
C TYR A 77 21.02 -24.82 -3.57
N PRO A 78 20.96 -24.52 -4.87
CA PRO A 78 19.84 -24.96 -5.72
C PRO A 78 19.63 -26.47 -5.75
N GLU A 79 20.70 -27.25 -5.78
CA GLU A 79 20.60 -28.72 -5.72
C GLU A 79 20.17 -29.21 -4.33
N ARG A 80 20.70 -28.60 -3.24
CA ARG A 80 20.25 -28.88 -1.86
C ARG A 80 18.73 -28.68 -1.74
N ALA A 81 18.21 -27.56 -2.25
CA ALA A 81 16.80 -27.25 -2.19
C ALA A 81 15.95 -28.31 -2.91
N LYS A 82 16.27 -28.65 -4.17
CA LYS A 82 15.59 -29.73 -4.93
C LYS A 82 15.57 -31.08 -4.22
N ILE A 83 16.64 -31.43 -3.55
CA ILE A 83 16.74 -32.70 -2.83
C ILE A 83 15.95 -32.64 -1.54
N LEU A 84 16.17 -31.58 -0.72
CA LEU A 84 15.63 -31.49 0.63
C LEU A 84 14.11 -31.26 0.60
N ILE A 85 13.59 -30.41 -0.27
CA ILE A 85 12.15 -30.18 -0.43
C ILE A 85 11.41 -31.49 -0.74
N LYS A 86 11.94 -32.31 -1.67
CA LYS A 86 11.38 -33.62 -1.99
C LYS A 86 11.36 -34.56 -0.78
N GLU A 87 12.45 -34.62 -0.03
CA GLU A 87 12.54 -35.47 1.17
C GLU A 87 11.61 -34.98 2.30
N LEU A 88 11.45 -33.65 2.47
CA LEU A 88 10.50 -33.05 3.43
C LEU A 88 9.06 -33.39 3.06
N LYS A 89 8.65 -33.17 1.81
CA LYS A 89 7.31 -33.53 1.29
C LYS A 89 7.01 -35.01 1.43
N LYS A 90 7.99 -35.87 1.12
CA LYS A 90 7.89 -37.33 1.28
C LYS A 90 7.77 -37.74 2.74
N LYS A 91 8.57 -37.16 3.64
CA LYS A 91 8.50 -37.38 5.11
C LYS A 91 7.11 -37.02 5.62
N ALA A 92 6.62 -35.83 5.33
CA ALA A 92 5.29 -35.37 5.73
C ALA A 92 4.17 -36.30 5.26
N SER A 93 4.16 -36.66 3.98
CA SER A 93 3.14 -37.55 3.40
C SER A 93 3.10 -38.95 4.03
N SER A 94 4.24 -39.44 4.53
CA SER A 94 4.33 -40.77 5.15
C SER A 94 4.04 -40.75 6.66
N SER A 95 4.66 -39.82 7.40
CA SER A 95 4.59 -39.78 8.88
C SER A 95 3.27 -39.20 9.42
N GLN A 96 2.65 -38.27 8.72
CA GLN A 96 1.41 -37.61 9.18
C GLN A 96 0.17 -38.51 9.13
N GLN A 97 0.17 -39.60 8.38
CA GLN A 97 -1.00 -40.44 8.15
C GLN A 97 -1.69 -40.91 9.45
N LYS A 98 -0.91 -41.27 10.49
CA LYS A 98 -1.47 -41.73 11.77
C LYS A 98 -2.15 -40.60 12.56
N VAL A 99 -1.59 -39.40 12.55
CA VAL A 99 -2.18 -38.22 13.18
C VAL A 99 -3.43 -37.77 12.41
N LEU A 100 -3.37 -37.73 11.09
CA LEU A 100 -4.49 -37.36 10.20
C LEU A 100 -5.64 -38.37 10.37
N ALA A 101 -5.37 -39.68 10.45
CA ALA A 101 -6.39 -40.72 10.72
C ALA A 101 -7.02 -40.51 12.09
N PHE A 102 -6.26 -40.19 13.14
CA PHE A 102 -6.78 -39.84 14.46
C PHE A 102 -7.69 -38.60 14.40
N LEU A 103 -7.27 -37.53 13.79
CA LEU A 103 -8.03 -36.28 13.63
C LEU A 103 -9.31 -36.51 12.81
N GLY A 104 -9.29 -37.40 11.81
CA GLY A 104 -10.42 -37.75 10.99
C GLY A 104 -11.57 -38.40 11.75
N VAL A 105 -11.32 -39.03 12.92
CA VAL A 105 -12.32 -39.76 13.70
C VAL A 105 -12.56 -39.19 15.10
N PHE A 106 -11.64 -38.39 15.64
CA PHE A 106 -11.75 -37.86 17.01
C PHE A 106 -12.96 -36.90 17.14
N PRO A 107 -13.83 -37.07 18.16
CA PRO A 107 -14.92 -36.12 18.41
C PRO A 107 -14.37 -34.74 18.82
N GLY A 108 -14.97 -33.68 18.29
CA GLY A 108 -14.55 -32.31 18.62
C GLY A 108 -13.49 -31.70 17.73
N VAL A 109 -13.02 -32.41 16.70
CA VAL A 109 -12.19 -31.87 15.61
C VAL A 109 -13.08 -31.16 14.58
N ASP A 110 -12.68 -29.97 14.18
CA ASP A 110 -13.19 -29.35 12.95
C ASP A 110 -12.38 -29.84 11.76
N LYS A 111 -12.95 -30.82 11.05
CA LYS A 111 -12.22 -31.50 9.96
C LYS A 111 -11.91 -30.62 8.76
N SER A 112 -12.67 -29.54 8.58
CA SER A 112 -12.46 -28.58 7.49
C SER A 112 -11.19 -27.73 7.68
N THR A 113 -10.67 -27.68 8.91
CA THR A 113 -9.49 -26.91 9.29
C THR A 113 -8.20 -27.72 9.32
N ILE A 114 -8.26 -29.01 9.00
CA ILE A 114 -7.07 -29.86 8.98
C ILE A 114 -6.18 -29.44 7.81
N LYS A 115 -4.99 -28.92 8.11
CA LYS A 115 -4.00 -28.53 7.11
C LYS A 115 -2.67 -29.26 7.39
N SER A 116 -2.13 -29.90 6.37
CA SER A 116 -0.84 -30.58 6.41
C SER A 116 0.26 -29.61 6.03
N HIS A 117 1.35 -29.60 6.77
CA HIS A 117 2.55 -28.79 6.54
C HIS A 117 3.76 -29.70 6.37
N TRP A 118 4.51 -29.48 5.29
CA TRP A 118 5.65 -30.32 4.96
C TRP A 118 6.99 -29.79 5.45
N LEU A 119 7.16 -28.47 5.54
CA LEU A 119 8.43 -27.82 5.89
C LEU A 119 8.91 -28.18 7.31
N ALA A 120 7.98 -28.16 8.27
CA ALA A 120 8.23 -28.55 9.67
C ALA A 120 7.64 -29.92 10.01
N ASN A 121 7.11 -30.66 9.05
CA ASN A 121 6.36 -31.89 9.28
C ASN A 121 5.32 -31.74 10.41
N ALA A 122 4.33 -30.89 10.20
CA ALA A 122 3.32 -30.52 11.18
C ALA A 122 1.90 -30.59 10.60
N VAL A 123 0.90 -30.51 11.49
CA VAL A 123 -0.51 -30.44 11.12
C VAL A 123 -1.17 -29.32 11.91
N SER A 124 -1.88 -28.41 11.22
CA SER A 124 -2.73 -27.40 11.86
C SER A 124 -4.17 -27.90 11.91
N VAL A 125 -4.90 -27.62 13.01
CA VAL A 125 -6.30 -28.05 13.17
C VAL A 125 -7.00 -27.29 14.29
N ILE A 126 -8.31 -27.06 14.16
CA ILE A 126 -9.17 -26.61 15.27
C ILE A 126 -9.72 -27.83 16.00
N ILE A 127 -9.40 -27.93 17.29
CA ILE A 127 -9.71 -29.11 18.10
C ILE A 127 -10.07 -28.73 19.55
N THR A 128 -10.85 -29.56 20.24
CA THR A 128 -11.20 -29.36 21.67
C THR A 128 -9.97 -29.58 22.57
N VAL A 129 -10.05 -29.04 23.79
CA VAL A 129 -9.03 -29.22 24.84
C VAL A 129 -8.76 -30.70 25.13
N GLU A 130 -9.79 -31.56 25.14
CA GLU A 130 -9.66 -33.01 25.30
C GLU A 130 -8.86 -33.62 24.14
N GLY A 131 -9.07 -33.11 22.92
CA GLY A 131 -8.31 -33.52 21.74
C GLY A 131 -6.84 -33.14 21.83
N ILE A 132 -6.52 -31.93 22.30
CA ILE A 132 -5.14 -31.49 22.55
C ILE A 132 -4.46 -32.40 23.55
N LYS A 133 -5.12 -32.71 24.67
CA LYS A 133 -4.59 -33.62 25.68
C LYS A 133 -4.38 -35.05 25.13
N ALA A 134 -5.31 -35.53 24.28
CA ALA A 134 -5.15 -36.83 23.62
C ALA A 134 -3.99 -36.84 22.60
N LEU A 135 -3.78 -35.77 21.85
CA LEU A 135 -2.64 -35.61 20.94
C LEU A 135 -1.29 -35.56 21.71
N ALA A 136 -1.22 -34.81 22.79
CA ALA A 136 -0.01 -34.73 23.61
C ALA A 136 0.42 -36.05 24.24
N ALA A 137 -0.55 -36.99 24.47
CA ALA A 137 -0.27 -38.33 24.97
C ALA A 137 0.31 -39.29 23.92
N ARG A 138 0.31 -38.93 22.64
CA ARG A 138 0.80 -39.76 21.53
C ARG A 138 2.31 -39.68 21.41
N GLU A 139 2.96 -40.77 21.01
CA GLU A 139 4.40 -40.84 20.80
C GLU A 139 4.85 -40.19 19.49
N ASP A 140 3.95 -40.12 18.49
CA ASP A 140 4.22 -39.53 17.19
C ASP A 140 4.03 -37.98 17.14
N VAL A 141 3.64 -37.36 18.28
CA VAL A 141 3.55 -35.89 18.44
C VAL A 141 4.71 -35.42 19.30
N GLU A 142 5.41 -34.38 18.87
CA GLU A 142 6.54 -33.78 19.57
C GLU A 142 6.14 -32.52 20.35
N TRP A 143 5.39 -31.60 19.70
CA TRP A 143 5.00 -30.35 20.28
C TRP A 143 3.62 -29.90 19.79
N ILE A 144 2.87 -29.18 20.61
CA ILE A 144 1.58 -28.59 20.30
C ILE A 144 1.56 -27.16 20.83
N GLY A 145 1.31 -26.20 19.97
CA GLY A 145 1.09 -24.81 20.34
C GLY A 145 -0.21 -24.27 19.76
N GLU A 146 -0.71 -23.19 20.34
CA GLU A 146 -1.86 -22.47 19.79
C GLU A 146 -1.44 -21.75 18.52
N ASN A 147 -2.29 -21.77 17.51
CA ASN A 147 -2.12 -20.96 16.28
C ASN A 147 -3.02 -19.72 16.41
N VAL A 148 -2.40 -18.57 16.63
CA VAL A 148 -3.09 -17.28 16.75
C VAL A 148 -2.61 -16.33 15.67
N GLN A 149 -3.33 -15.22 15.50
CA GLN A 149 -2.87 -14.13 14.62
C GLN A 149 -1.53 -13.59 15.13
N LEU A 150 -0.54 -13.55 14.25
CA LEU A 150 0.73 -12.88 14.49
C LEU A 150 0.49 -11.40 14.74
N GLN A 151 1.35 -10.79 15.52
CA GLN A 151 1.25 -9.38 15.84
C GLN A 151 2.45 -8.61 15.32
N GLN A 152 2.15 -7.47 14.77
CA GLN A 152 3.16 -6.51 14.39
C GLN A 152 3.86 -5.98 15.65
N THR A 153 5.19 -5.87 15.61
CA THR A 153 5.92 -5.15 16.68
C THR A 153 5.49 -3.68 16.67
N SER A 154 5.21 -3.12 17.85
CA SER A 154 4.77 -1.74 17.98
C SER A 154 5.79 -0.79 17.35
N TYR A 155 5.35 0.13 16.51
CA TYR A 155 6.20 1.16 15.93
C TYR A 155 5.59 2.53 16.17
N SER A 156 6.39 3.58 16.08
CA SER A 156 5.88 4.95 16.18
C SER A 156 6.19 5.73 14.91
N VAL A 157 5.24 6.59 14.51
CA VAL A 157 5.42 7.50 13.39
C VAL A 157 6.06 8.79 13.91
N SER A 158 7.20 9.16 13.39
CA SER A 158 7.83 10.45 13.70
C SER A 158 7.01 11.57 13.06
N GLN A 159 6.64 12.58 13.85
CA GLN A 159 5.98 13.77 13.33
C GLN A 159 6.99 14.67 12.59
N SER A 160 7.27 14.37 11.34
CA SER A 160 8.03 15.26 10.45
C SER A 160 7.12 15.71 9.31
N ASN A 161 6.83 17.00 9.25
CA ASN A 161 6.05 17.62 8.16
C ASN A 161 6.81 17.73 6.83
N THR A 162 8.00 17.13 6.72
CA THR A 162 8.91 17.21 5.57
C THR A 162 9.08 15.86 4.85
N ALA A 163 8.25 14.88 5.15
CA ALA A 163 8.37 13.51 4.60
C ALA A 163 8.18 13.41 3.07
N MET A 164 7.61 14.42 2.46
CA MET A 164 7.12 14.39 1.08
C MET A 164 8.11 14.91 0.02
N VAL A 165 9.32 15.31 0.41
CA VAL A 165 10.33 15.76 -0.55
C VAL A 165 11.38 14.67 -0.70
N PRO A 166 11.68 14.20 -1.92
CA PRO A 166 12.78 13.29 -2.16
C PRO A 166 14.09 13.86 -1.60
N ASP A 167 14.76 13.12 -0.71
CA ASP A 167 15.99 13.56 -0.05
C ASP A 167 17.26 12.96 -0.71
N GLY A 168 17.07 12.15 -1.75
CA GLY A 168 18.12 11.56 -2.59
C GLY A 168 18.77 10.31 -1.99
N LEU A 169 19.28 10.33 -0.76
CA LEU A 169 19.95 9.20 -0.12
C LEU A 169 19.75 9.22 1.40
N GLU A 170 19.12 8.18 1.91
CA GLU A 170 18.83 8.05 3.34
C GLU A 170 20.11 7.84 4.16
N LYS A 171 20.19 8.53 5.32
CA LYS A 171 21.35 8.45 6.21
C LYS A 171 21.59 7.05 6.78
N GLY A 172 20.52 6.28 6.99
CA GLY A 172 20.60 4.89 7.43
C GLY A 172 21.41 4.02 6.48
N LEU A 173 21.26 4.22 5.18
CA LEU A 173 22.00 3.50 4.13
C LEU A 173 23.51 3.84 4.17
N VAL A 174 23.82 5.11 4.46
CA VAL A 174 25.21 5.57 4.63
C VAL A 174 25.81 4.98 5.90
N ALA A 175 25.05 4.92 7.00
CA ALA A 175 25.51 4.38 8.28
C ALA A 175 25.93 2.90 8.20
N ILE A 176 25.25 2.09 7.37
CA ILE A 176 25.61 0.68 7.12
C ILE A 176 26.59 0.50 5.96
N ASN A 177 27.07 1.58 5.36
CA ASN A 177 28.04 1.61 4.25
C ASN A 177 27.55 0.92 2.96
N ALA A 178 26.24 0.94 2.66
CA ALA A 178 25.65 0.41 1.44
C ALA A 178 26.18 1.11 0.17
N PRO A 179 26.41 2.47 0.13
CA PRO A 179 26.95 3.14 -1.04
C PRO A 179 28.32 2.62 -1.50
N ALA A 180 29.13 2.04 -0.61
CA ALA A 180 30.40 1.43 -0.99
C ALA A 180 30.21 0.17 -1.83
N MET A 181 29.15 -0.62 -1.57
CA MET A 181 28.79 -1.78 -2.40
C MET A 181 28.30 -1.35 -3.77
N TRP A 182 27.47 -0.28 -3.81
CA TRP A 182 26.98 0.26 -5.08
C TRP A 182 28.13 0.82 -5.95
N ALA A 183 29.14 1.42 -5.32
CA ALA A 183 30.35 1.89 -6.02
C ALA A 183 31.15 0.75 -6.65
N LEU A 184 31.06 -0.46 -6.08
CA LEU A 184 31.62 -1.69 -6.65
C LEU A 184 30.72 -2.31 -7.75
N GLY A 185 29.48 -1.79 -7.89
CA GLY A 185 28.48 -2.25 -8.87
C GLY A 185 27.45 -3.24 -8.33
N TYR A 186 27.50 -3.61 -7.04
CA TYR A 186 26.51 -4.50 -6.40
C TYR A 186 25.33 -3.69 -5.90
N THR A 187 24.14 -4.01 -6.38
CA THR A 187 22.89 -3.28 -6.13
C THR A 187 21.71 -4.18 -5.75
N GLY A 188 21.98 -5.49 -5.58
CA GLY A 188 20.98 -6.54 -5.32
C GLY A 188 20.43 -7.21 -6.58
N TYR A 189 20.97 -6.93 -7.75
CA TYR A 189 20.47 -7.51 -8.99
C TYR A 189 20.51 -9.05 -8.97
N GLY A 190 19.38 -9.65 -9.40
CA GLY A 190 19.23 -11.13 -9.46
C GLY A 190 18.96 -11.77 -8.10
N THR A 191 18.80 -10.98 -7.04
CA THR A 191 18.43 -11.47 -5.70
C THR A 191 16.97 -11.16 -5.37
N LYS A 192 16.40 -11.88 -4.41
CA LYS A 192 14.99 -11.81 -4.08
C LYS A 192 14.76 -11.81 -2.57
N VAL A 193 13.85 -10.99 -2.08
CA VAL A 193 13.38 -10.99 -0.68
C VAL A 193 11.91 -11.40 -0.58
N PHE A 194 11.58 -12.22 0.42
CA PHE A 194 10.20 -12.40 0.87
C PHE A 194 9.91 -11.48 2.05
N VAL A 195 8.90 -10.61 1.90
CA VAL A 195 8.42 -9.74 2.97
C VAL A 195 7.10 -10.30 3.51
N ALA A 196 7.17 -10.89 4.70
CA ALA A 196 6.04 -11.46 5.41
C ALA A 196 5.55 -10.44 6.45
N ASP A 197 4.52 -9.64 6.12
CA ASP A 197 4.14 -8.46 6.91
C ASP A 197 2.65 -8.09 6.74
N THR A 198 2.26 -6.82 6.82
CA THR A 198 0.91 -6.32 6.53
C THR A 198 0.56 -6.33 5.04
N GLY A 199 1.45 -6.84 4.22
CA GLY A 199 1.37 -6.76 2.77
C GLY A 199 2.24 -5.65 2.21
N VAL A 200 2.18 -5.44 0.90
CA VAL A 200 3.00 -4.45 0.17
C VAL A 200 2.17 -3.82 -0.93
N ASP A 201 2.18 -2.50 -1.06
CA ASP A 201 1.58 -1.80 -2.19
C ASP A 201 2.48 -1.91 -3.44
N PRO A 202 2.12 -2.72 -4.45
CA PRO A 202 2.95 -2.94 -5.63
C PRO A 202 2.97 -1.72 -6.58
N THR A 203 2.17 -0.70 -6.30
CA THR A 203 2.02 0.46 -7.19
C THR A 203 2.90 1.65 -6.79
N HIS A 204 3.52 1.60 -5.60
CA HIS A 204 4.37 2.70 -5.14
C HIS A 204 5.61 2.87 -6.04
N PRO A 205 5.93 4.11 -6.54
CA PRO A 205 7.01 4.35 -7.50
C PRO A 205 8.38 3.79 -7.10
N ALA A 206 8.69 3.81 -5.80
CA ALA A 206 9.98 3.36 -5.31
C ALA A 206 10.17 1.83 -5.32
N ILE A 207 9.10 1.03 -5.37
CA ILE A 207 9.18 -0.44 -5.25
C ILE A 207 8.42 -1.21 -6.34
N SER A 208 7.63 -0.51 -7.15
CA SER A 208 6.81 -1.13 -8.20
C SER A 208 7.63 -1.84 -9.28
N VAL A 209 8.79 -1.27 -9.61
CA VAL A 209 9.72 -1.83 -10.61
C VAL A 209 10.30 -3.17 -10.15
N GLN A 210 10.51 -3.32 -8.85
CA GLN A 210 11.13 -4.48 -8.23
C GLN A 210 10.13 -5.58 -7.86
N TYR A 211 8.83 -5.39 -8.13
CA TYR A 211 7.84 -6.43 -7.88
C TYR A 211 8.07 -7.64 -8.78
N ASN A 212 8.20 -8.83 -8.19
CA ASN A 212 8.53 -10.06 -8.92
C ASN A 212 7.49 -10.40 -10.00
N ALA A 213 6.22 -10.04 -9.81
CA ALA A 213 5.16 -10.28 -10.80
C ALA A 213 5.31 -9.50 -12.10
N ASN A 214 6.21 -8.50 -12.17
CA ASN A 214 6.58 -7.89 -13.44
C ASN A 214 7.31 -8.88 -14.38
N TYR A 215 7.88 -9.96 -13.85
CA TYR A 215 8.74 -10.89 -14.55
C TYR A 215 8.23 -12.33 -14.51
N PHE A 216 7.56 -12.70 -13.41
CA PHE A 216 7.06 -14.05 -13.13
C PHE A 216 5.53 -14.01 -12.91
N PRO A 217 4.83 -15.14 -12.89
CA PRO A 217 3.41 -15.19 -12.55
C PRO A 217 3.10 -14.62 -11.17
N GLU A 218 1.94 -13.96 -11.02
CA GLU A 218 1.47 -13.43 -9.73
C GLU A 218 1.46 -14.48 -8.61
N LYS A 219 1.01 -15.71 -8.92
CA LYS A 219 0.99 -16.83 -7.97
C LYS A 219 2.38 -17.21 -7.39
N GLU A 220 3.46 -16.82 -8.07
CA GLU A 220 4.85 -17.02 -7.65
C GLU A 220 5.46 -15.76 -7.02
N SER A 221 4.67 -14.71 -6.90
CA SER A 221 5.10 -13.39 -6.43
C SER A 221 4.34 -12.92 -5.20
N TRP A 222 3.13 -13.45 -4.97
CA TRP A 222 2.28 -13.11 -3.84
C TRP A 222 1.74 -14.36 -3.14
N TYR A 223 1.98 -14.45 -1.84
CA TYR A 223 1.43 -15.52 -1.00
C TYR A 223 -0.06 -15.26 -0.73
N PRO A 224 -0.97 -16.15 -1.20
CA PRO A 224 -2.40 -16.02 -0.98
C PRO A 224 -2.74 -16.45 0.46
N ASN A 225 -2.63 -15.56 1.43
CA ASN A 225 -3.03 -15.84 2.81
C ASN A 225 -4.48 -16.37 2.84
N PRO A 226 -4.79 -17.44 3.62
CA PRO A 226 -6.15 -17.97 3.74
C PRO A 226 -7.21 -16.94 4.11
N PHE A 227 -6.86 -15.90 4.85
CA PHE A 227 -7.74 -14.76 5.12
C PHE A 227 -8.05 -14.00 3.84
N GLU A 228 -7.04 -13.66 3.04
CA GLU A 228 -7.21 -13.01 1.74
C GLU A 228 -8.04 -13.87 0.79
N ALA A 229 -7.76 -15.19 0.77
CA ALA A 229 -8.56 -16.13 0.00
C ALA A 229 -10.03 -16.18 0.46
N ALA A 230 -10.29 -16.03 1.75
CA ALA A 230 -11.64 -15.93 2.30
C ALA A 230 -12.32 -14.58 2.01
N GLU A 231 -11.54 -13.52 1.86
CA GLU A 231 -11.97 -12.16 1.50
C GLU A 231 -11.82 -11.86 0.00
N ASN A 232 -11.28 -12.84 -0.80
CA ASN A 232 -10.94 -12.77 -2.24
C ASN A 232 -10.14 -11.53 -2.63
N LEU A 233 -9.21 -11.14 -1.82
CA LEU A 233 -8.19 -10.16 -2.19
C LEU A 233 -7.23 -10.85 -3.17
N ILE A 234 -7.19 -10.39 -4.40
CA ILE A 234 -6.34 -10.95 -5.44
C ILE A 234 -5.13 -10.05 -5.65
N GLY A 235 -3.93 -10.65 -5.52
CA GLY A 235 -2.67 -9.97 -5.76
C GLY A 235 -2.18 -9.10 -4.62
N ALA A 236 -1.03 -8.48 -4.84
CA ALA A 236 -0.34 -7.71 -3.82
C ALA A 236 -1.11 -6.47 -3.37
N HIS A 237 -1.21 -6.29 -2.06
CA HIS A 237 -1.82 -5.15 -1.39
C HIS A 237 -1.24 -5.00 0.01
N ASP A 238 -1.43 -3.85 0.65
CA ASP A 238 -1.06 -3.61 2.03
C ASP A 238 -2.30 -3.25 2.86
N CYS A 239 -2.67 -4.05 3.84
CA CYS A 239 -3.79 -3.76 4.73
C CYS A 239 -3.46 -2.71 5.81
N GLY A 240 -2.19 -2.29 5.87
CA GLY A 240 -1.67 -1.27 6.76
C GLY A 240 -0.83 -0.24 6.02
N ASN A 241 0.39 -0.08 6.44
CA ASN A 241 1.43 0.73 5.81
C ASN A 241 2.83 0.24 6.16
N HIS A 242 2.90 -0.79 7.00
CA HIS A 242 4.15 -1.24 7.59
C HIS A 242 4.95 -2.12 6.62
N GLY A 243 4.32 -3.07 5.94
CA GLY A 243 5.01 -3.95 5.00
C GLY A 243 5.54 -3.21 3.77
N THR A 244 4.80 -2.21 3.26
CA THR A 244 5.29 -1.32 2.21
C THR A 244 6.52 -0.54 2.68
N HIS A 245 6.50 -0.01 3.92
CA HIS A 245 7.63 0.71 4.49
C HIS A 245 8.86 -0.19 4.67
N VAL A 246 8.68 -1.39 5.19
CA VAL A 246 9.72 -2.42 5.33
C VAL A 246 10.33 -2.77 3.97
N THR A 247 9.49 -3.05 2.97
CA THR A 247 9.94 -3.38 1.60
C THR A 247 10.77 -2.25 1.00
N GLY A 248 10.30 -1.00 1.14
CA GLY A 248 11.04 0.18 0.69
C GLY A 248 12.42 0.30 1.34
N THR A 249 12.54 -0.01 2.62
CA THR A 249 13.84 0.00 3.32
C THR A 249 14.78 -1.11 2.81
N VAL A 250 14.25 -2.28 2.42
CA VAL A 250 15.08 -3.33 1.78
C VAL A 250 15.61 -2.88 0.43
N LEU A 251 14.73 -2.34 -0.46
CA LEU A 251 15.08 -2.23 -1.89
C LEU A 251 14.50 -1.02 -2.64
N GLY A 252 13.94 -0.03 -1.94
CA GLY A 252 13.25 1.07 -2.60
C GLY A 252 14.18 2.06 -3.32
N LEU A 253 13.83 2.39 -4.55
CA LEU A 253 14.42 3.47 -5.35
C LEU A 253 13.35 4.08 -6.25
N ASP A 254 12.98 5.31 -6.01
CA ASP A 254 12.21 6.07 -6.98
C ASP A 254 13.14 6.54 -8.10
N ARG A 255 12.97 5.94 -9.26
CA ARG A 255 13.86 6.13 -10.41
C ARG A 255 13.57 7.43 -11.16
N GLU A 256 12.41 8.06 -10.95
CA GLU A 256 12.08 9.36 -11.54
C GLU A 256 12.77 10.49 -10.78
N THR A 257 12.70 10.48 -9.48
CA THR A 257 13.30 11.51 -8.61
C THR A 257 14.74 11.18 -8.20
N ASN A 258 15.19 9.94 -8.44
CA ASN A 258 16.46 9.38 -8.00
C ASN A 258 16.59 9.35 -6.46
N ASP A 259 15.48 9.08 -5.81
CA ASP A 259 15.36 9.01 -4.36
C ASP A 259 15.60 7.57 -3.87
N THR A 260 16.74 7.36 -3.21
CA THR A 260 17.18 6.03 -2.78
C THR A 260 16.87 5.84 -1.30
N ILE A 261 15.87 5.00 -1.01
CA ILE A 261 15.42 4.67 0.35
C ILE A 261 15.76 3.24 0.76
N GLY A 262 16.18 2.39 -0.18
CA GLY A 262 16.46 0.97 0.03
C GLY A 262 17.92 0.59 -0.17
N VAL A 263 18.34 -0.48 0.52
CA VAL A 263 19.72 -0.99 0.51
C VAL A 263 20.07 -1.66 -0.82
N ALA A 264 19.18 -2.54 -1.33
CA ALA A 264 19.41 -3.41 -2.51
C ALA A 264 18.44 -3.07 -3.64
N PHE A 265 18.54 -1.88 -4.19
CA PHE A 265 17.52 -1.26 -5.04
C PHE A 265 17.30 -1.90 -6.42
N ASN A 266 18.07 -2.90 -6.80
CA ASN A 266 17.85 -3.72 -8.00
C ASN A 266 17.48 -5.18 -7.67
N ALA A 267 17.26 -5.51 -6.40
CA ALA A 267 16.67 -6.78 -6.00
C ALA A 267 15.17 -6.83 -6.35
N THR A 268 14.59 -8.02 -6.39
CA THR A 268 13.14 -8.21 -6.50
C THR A 268 12.52 -8.55 -5.16
N TRP A 269 11.21 -8.30 -5.03
CA TRP A 269 10.46 -8.71 -3.85
C TRP A 269 9.26 -9.57 -4.22
N ILE A 270 9.00 -10.56 -3.35
CA ILE A 270 7.77 -11.31 -3.21
C ILE A 270 7.19 -11.03 -1.83
N GLY A 271 5.91 -11.17 -1.64
CA GLY A 271 5.29 -10.75 -0.38
C GLY A 271 4.07 -11.56 0.01
N GLY A 272 3.58 -11.29 1.23
CA GLY A 272 2.33 -11.82 1.73
C GLY A 272 1.82 -11.01 2.92
N ALA A 273 0.51 -10.75 2.93
CA ALA A 273 -0.16 -9.97 3.97
C ALA A 273 -0.54 -10.84 5.18
N ILE A 274 0.45 -11.47 5.81
CA ILE A 274 0.24 -12.47 6.89
C ILE A 274 -0.21 -11.85 8.23
N LEU A 275 -0.08 -10.54 8.39
CA LEU A 275 -0.55 -9.80 9.56
C LEU A 275 -1.96 -9.21 9.39
N CYS A 276 -2.58 -9.40 8.22
CA CYS A 276 -3.93 -8.92 7.95
C CYS A 276 -4.99 -9.87 8.49
N GLY A 277 -6.16 -9.30 8.84
CA GLY A 277 -7.32 -10.07 9.25
C GLY A 277 -7.44 -10.33 10.74
N VAL A 278 -8.39 -11.18 11.09
CA VAL A 278 -8.67 -11.61 12.46
C VAL A 278 -8.73 -13.13 12.50
N GLY A 279 -8.14 -13.75 13.51
CA GLY A 279 -8.20 -15.18 13.66
C GLY A 279 -6.84 -15.85 13.79
N THR A 280 -6.50 -16.73 12.87
CA THR A 280 -5.24 -17.50 12.91
C THR A 280 -4.37 -17.19 11.71
N ALA A 281 -3.07 -16.99 11.95
CA ALA A 281 -2.10 -16.83 10.89
C ALA A 281 -1.80 -18.18 10.20
N ASP A 282 -1.45 -18.11 8.93
CA ASP A 282 -0.87 -19.24 8.20
C ASP A 282 0.62 -19.01 7.94
N ASN A 283 1.34 -18.66 8.99
CA ASN A 283 2.76 -18.36 8.91
C ASN A 283 3.61 -19.56 8.44
N ILE A 284 3.22 -20.79 8.82
CA ILE A 284 3.90 -22.00 8.35
C ILE A 284 3.72 -22.16 6.84
N GLY A 285 2.49 -22.00 6.36
CA GLY A 285 2.19 -22.02 4.93
C GLY A 285 2.91 -20.92 4.15
N ALA A 286 3.10 -19.74 4.75
CA ALA A 286 3.87 -18.67 4.15
C ALA A 286 5.35 -19.03 3.96
N PHE A 287 5.99 -19.66 4.96
CA PHE A 287 7.35 -20.16 4.83
C PHE A 287 7.47 -21.33 3.84
N GLU A 288 6.47 -22.23 3.80
CA GLU A 288 6.39 -23.31 2.81
C GLU A 288 6.31 -22.77 1.38
N TRP A 289 5.40 -21.82 1.16
CA TRP A 289 5.23 -21.17 -0.13
C TRP A 289 6.49 -20.39 -0.53
N ALA A 290 7.14 -19.70 0.40
CA ALA A 290 8.32 -18.91 0.10
C ALA A 290 9.48 -19.74 -0.50
N VAL A 291 9.57 -21.02 -0.17
CA VAL A 291 10.63 -21.90 -0.69
C VAL A 291 10.19 -22.83 -1.83
N ASP A 292 8.93 -22.69 -2.29
CA ASP A 292 8.38 -23.48 -3.42
C ASP A 292 7.12 -22.75 -3.96
N PRO A 293 7.27 -21.48 -4.44
CA PRO A 293 6.12 -20.66 -4.85
C PRO A 293 5.36 -21.22 -6.06
N ASP A 294 6.03 -21.85 -7.00
CA ASP A 294 5.41 -22.45 -8.19
C ASP A 294 4.84 -23.86 -7.94
N GLY A 295 5.24 -24.52 -6.84
CA GLY A 295 4.87 -25.89 -6.48
C GLY A 295 5.63 -26.99 -7.24
N ASP A 296 6.69 -26.63 -7.96
CA ASP A 296 7.56 -27.58 -8.67
C ASP A 296 8.92 -27.74 -7.99
N ASP A 297 9.08 -28.81 -7.24
CA ASP A 297 10.34 -29.14 -6.53
C ASP A 297 11.56 -29.37 -7.44
N ASN A 298 11.44 -29.17 -8.77
CA ASN A 298 12.58 -29.19 -9.70
C ASN A 298 13.09 -27.79 -10.07
N THR A 299 12.38 -26.73 -9.68
CA THR A 299 12.79 -25.33 -9.82
C THR A 299 13.31 -24.78 -8.50
N THR A 300 13.99 -23.68 -8.49
CA THR A 300 14.50 -22.99 -7.29
C THR A 300 14.80 -21.51 -7.55
N ASP A 301 14.59 -21.03 -8.75
CA ASP A 301 14.79 -19.65 -9.16
C ASP A 301 13.64 -18.73 -8.69
N ASP A 302 12.57 -19.33 -8.19
CA ASP A 302 11.45 -18.67 -7.53
C ASP A 302 11.68 -18.41 -6.02
N MET A 303 12.63 -19.13 -5.38
CA MET A 303 12.96 -18.99 -3.96
C MET A 303 13.57 -17.61 -3.61
N PRO A 304 13.31 -17.04 -2.40
CA PRO A 304 13.99 -15.86 -1.93
C PRO A 304 15.40 -16.17 -1.37
N ASP A 305 16.29 -15.18 -1.42
CA ASP A 305 17.60 -15.22 -0.73
C ASP A 305 17.49 -14.82 0.74
N ALA A 306 16.48 -13.99 1.07
CA ALA A 306 16.22 -13.53 2.44
C ALA A 306 14.71 -13.48 2.72
N ILE A 307 14.34 -13.71 3.99
CA ILE A 307 12.99 -13.48 4.51
C ILE A 307 13.08 -12.45 5.62
N ASN A 308 12.35 -11.34 5.49
CA ASN A 308 12.27 -10.32 6.53
C ASN A 308 11.01 -10.51 7.37
N ASN A 309 11.18 -10.59 8.69
CA ASN A 309 10.11 -10.81 9.67
C ASN A 309 10.11 -9.68 10.70
N SER A 310 9.17 -8.75 10.57
CA SER A 310 9.01 -7.60 11.47
C SER A 310 7.75 -7.75 12.34
N TRP A 311 7.55 -8.94 12.92
CA TRP A 311 6.39 -9.35 13.72
C TRP A 311 6.81 -10.30 14.84
N TYR A 312 5.88 -10.61 15.77
CA TYR A 312 6.10 -11.63 16.81
C TYR A 312 4.87 -12.54 16.95
N ASP A 313 5.09 -13.74 17.55
CA ASP A 313 4.03 -14.72 17.81
C ASP A 313 3.56 -14.61 19.27
N PRO A 314 2.38 -14.04 19.52
CA PRO A 314 1.85 -13.87 20.86
C PRO A 314 1.36 -15.19 21.51
N SER A 315 1.37 -16.31 20.80
CA SER A 315 1.03 -17.62 21.37
C SER A 315 2.19 -18.25 22.16
N LEU A 316 3.39 -17.72 22.01
CA LEU A 316 4.59 -18.16 22.70
C LEU A 316 4.92 -17.22 23.87
N ASN A 317 5.63 -17.72 24.86
CA ASN A 317 6.25 -16.94 25.92
C ASN A 317 7.75 -17.19 25.99
N GLU A 318 8.43 -16.56 26.92
CA GLU A 318 9.88 -16.63 27.11
C GLU A 318 10.42 -18.04 27.42
N LEU A 319 9.55 -18.98 27.84
CA LEU A 319 9.89 -20.36 28.16
C LEU A 319 9.70 -21.32 26.97
N ASP A 320 9.09 -20.86 25.89
CA ASP A 320 8.83 -21.67 24.69
C ASP A 320 10.06 -21.65 23.74
N CYS A 321 11.19 -22.16 24.25
CA CYS A 321 12.46 -22.19 23.52
C CYS A 321 12.52 -23.28 22.43
N TYR A 322 11.64 -24.26 22.48
CA TYR A 322 11.42 -25.23 21.42
C TYR A 322 9.98 -25.13 20.93
N SER A 323 9.82 -24.84 19.65
CA SER A 323 8.53 -24.67 19.02
C SER A 323 8.60 -25.09 17.56
N ILE A 324 7.51 -24.93 16.84
CA ILE A 324 7.43 -25.20 15.40
C ILE A 324 8.45 -24.41 14.57
N TYR A 325 8.94 -23.28 15.09
CA TYR A 325 9.92 -22.44 14.37
C TYR A 325 11.31 -23.05 14.32
N VAL A 326 11.68 -23.91 15.29
CA VAL A 326 13.02 -24.52 15.29
C VAL A 326 13.31 -25.31 14.02
N PRO A 327 12.51 -26.35 13.63
CA PRO A 327 12.75 -27.07 12.39
C PRO A 327 12.57 -26.20 11.14
N ILE A 328 11.73 -25.16 11.16
CA ILE A 328 11.57 -24.21 10.05
C ILE A 328 12.88 -23.45 9.84
N LEU A 329 13.42 -22.82 10.90
CA LEU A 329 14.64 -22.01 10.81
C LEU A 329 15.86 -22.83 10.40
N GLU A 330 16.01 -24.05 10.97
CA GLU A 330 17.08 -24.96 10.57
C GLU A 330 16.98 -25.38 9.10
N THR A 331 15.76 -25.66 8.64
CA THR A 331 15.52 -26.04 7.24
C THR A 331 15.81 -24.89 6.29
N LEU A 332 15.30 -23.68 6.55
CA LEU A 332 15.52 -22.51 5.71
C LEU A 332 17.02 -22.17 5.60
N GLU A 333 17.78 -22.25 6.70
CA GLU A 333 19.22 -22.04 6.65
C GLU A 333 19.92 -23.08 5.78
N LEU A 334 19.54 -24.38 5.89
CA LEU A 334 20.11 -25.44 5.07
C LEU A 334 19.76 -25.31 3.59
N LEU A 335 18.60 -24.73 3.26
CA LEU A 335 18.18 -24.36 1.91
C LEU A 335 18.94 -23.14 1.37
N GLY A 336 19.64 -22.39 2.22
CA GLY A 336 20.41 -21.20 1.87
C GLY A 336 19.64 -19.88 1.99
N VAL A 337 18.45 -19.88 2.59
CA VAL A 337 17.58 -18.71 2.78
C VAL A 337 17.88 -18.04 4.11
N ALA A 338 18.24 -16.75 4.11
CA ALA A 338 18.54 -15.98 5.31
C ALA A 338 17.26 -15.46 5.97
N VAL A 339 16.96 -15.95 7.18
CA VAL A 339 15.81 -15.48 7.95
C VAL A 339 16.28 -14.38 8.91
N ILE A 340 15.66 -13.19 8.79
CA ILE A 340 16.00 -12.00 9.57
C ILE A 340 14.77 -11.60 10.39
N PHE A 341 14.97 -11.31 11.68
CA PHE A 341 13.95 -10.88 12.61
C PHE A 341 14.24 -9.49 13.21
N SER A 342 13.21 -8.71 13.45
CA SER A 342 13.30 -7.55 14.35
C SER A 342 13.39 -8.01 15.80
N ALA A 343 14.16 -7.33 16.66
CA ALA A 343 14.37 -7.76 18.05
C ALA A 343 13.13 -7.63 18.95
N GLY A 344 12.18 -6.79 18.57
CA GLY A 344 11.06 -6.34 19.40
C GLY A 344 11.26 -4.90 19.89
N ASN A 345 10.18 -4.27 20.37
CA ASN A 345 10.18 -2.86 20.80
C ASN A 345 9.77 -2.70 22.26
N GLU A 346 10.15 -3.68 23.09
CA GLU A 346 9.81 -3.79 24.52
C GLU A 346 10.95 -3.31 25.44
N GLY A 347 11.97 -2.61 24.88
CA GLY A 347 13.04 -2.00 25.64
C GLY A 347 12.54 -0.92 26.61
N PRO A 348 13.42 -0.36 27.47
CA PRO A 348 14.87 -0.53 27.52
C PRO A 348 15.37 -1.65 28.46
N ASP A 349 14.48 -2.40 29.09
CA ASP A 349 14.85 -3.42 30.07
C ASP A 349 15.55 -4.63 29.42
N PRO A 350 16.44 -5.34 30.15
CA PRO A 350 17.08 -6.55 29.63
C PRO A 350 16.11 -7.75 29.58
N GLY A 351 16.35 -8.70 28.69
CA GLY A 351 15.56 -9.92 28.54
C GLY A 351 14.21 -9.68 27.84
N THR A 352 14.12 -8.67 26.97
CA THR A 352 12.87 -8.25 26.30
C THR A 352 12.76 -8.69 24.84
N ILE A 353 13.67 -9.53 24.35
CA ILE A 353 13.59 -10.07 22.98
C ILE A 353 12.29 -10.85 22.83
N THR A 354 11.53 -10.53 21.79
CA THR A 354 10.21 -11.15 21.50
C THR A 354 10.34 -12.56 20.91
N GLN A 355 9.23 -13.30 20.83
CA GLN A 355 9.17 -14.69 20.34
C GLN A 355 8.68 -14.70 18.88
N PRO A 356 9.25 -15.56 18.00
CA PRO A 356 10.24 -16.63 18.22
C PRO A 356 11.70 -16.17 18.16
N HIS A 357 11.98 -14.87 18.18
CA HIS A 357 13.31 -14.28 17.97
C HIS A 357 14.32 -14.62 19.07
N ASN A 358 13.80 -14.97 20.28
CA ASN A 358 14.58 -15.41 21.43
C ASN A 358 15.10 -16.85 21.33
N ILE A 359 14.68 -17.62 20.30
CA ILE A 359 15.13 -19.02 20.12
C ILE A 359 16.63 -19.06 19.83
N ASN A 360 17.32 -19.96 20.50
CA ASN A 360 18.78 -20.17 20.41
C ASN A 360 19.10 -21.52 19.77
N ILE A 361 19.33 -21.54 18.45
CA ILE A 361 19.76 -22.74 17.72
C ILE A 361 21.27 -22.70 17.48
N SER A 362 21.78 -21.58 17.03
CA SER A 362 23.19 -21.26 16.84
C SER A 362 23.40 -19.75 17.04
N GLU A 363 24.66 -19.29 16.98
CA GLU A 363 24.99 -17.86 17.12
C GLU A 363 24.29 -16.95 16.10
N ILE A 364 23.91 -17.48 14.95
CA ILE A 364 23.40 -16.69 13.82
C ILE A 364 22.11 -17.25 13.19
N ASN A 365 21.53 -18.35 13.69
CA ASN A 365 20.39 -18.98 13.01
C ASN A 365 19.13 -18.10 13.12
N SER A 366 18.70 -17.77 14.34
CA SER A 366 17.61 -16.84 14.59
C SER A 366 18.15 -15.39 14.59
N PHE A 367 18.47 -14.85 13.42
CA PHE A 367 19.22 -13.60 13.27
C PHE A 367 18.35 -12.38 13.61
N THR A 368 18.59 -11.82 14.80
CA THR A 368 17.77 -10.78 15.42
C THR A 368 18.48 -9.42 15.33
N VAL A 369 17.73 -8.37 15.02
CA VAL A 369 18.27 -7.04 14.73
C VAL A 369 17.71 -5.99 15.70
N GLY A 370 18.60 -5.35 16.47
CA GLY A 370 18.32 -4.21 17.34
C GLY A 370 18.25 -2.90 16.56
N ALA A 371 17.52 -1.92 17.12
CA ALA A 371 17.32 -0.61 16.51
C ALA A 371 18.23 0.47 17.10
N LEU A 372 18.98 1.16 16.27
CA LEU A 372 19.78 2.33 16.66
C LEU A 372 19.42 3.57 15.83
N ASN A 373 19.86 4.73 16.28
CA ASN A 373 19.67 5.99 15.56
C ASN A 373 20.80 6.20 14.54
N GLY A 374 20.54 5.77 13.30
CA GLY A 374 21.45 5.96 12.17
C GLY A 374 21.63 7.42 11.72
N ASN A 375 20.79 8.34 12.22
CA ASN A 375 20.88 9.77 11.91
C ASN A 375 21.89 10.51 12.81
N ALA A 376 22.37 9.86 13.89
CA ALA A 376 23.35 10.41 14.84
C ALA A 376 24.73 9.76 14.64
N ASN A 377 25.79 10.54 14.66
CA ASN A 377 27.16 10.05 14.43
C ASN A 377 27.64 9.01 15.48
N SER A 378 27.03 8.98 16.65
CA SER A 378 27.36 8.02 17.73
C SER A 378 26.52 6.76 17.70
N TYR A 379 25.56 6.65 16.80
CA TYR A 379 24.66 5.51 16.66
C TYR A 379 24.05 4.98 17.97
N PRO A 380 23.41 5.83 18.81
CA PRO A 380 22.89 5.37 20.09
C PRO A 380 21.77 4.35 19.87
N ILE A 381 21.72 3.32 20.75
CA ILE A 381 20.59 2.39 20.74
C ILE A 381 19.29 3.13 21.04
N ALA A 382 18.20 2.72 20.43
CA ALA A 382 16.88 3.26 20.72
C ALA A 382 16.35 2.71 22.05
N ASP A 383 15.70 3.58 22.86
CA ASP A 383 15.17 3.16 24.16
C ASP A 383 14.13 2.03 24.05
N PHE A 384 13.37 1.99 22.95
CA PHE A 384 12.38 0.95 22.70
C PHE A 384 13.00 -0.38 22.23
N SER A 385 14.25 -0.38 21.74
CA SER A 385 14.86 -1.62 21.21
C SER A 385 14.96 -2.69 22.28
N SER A 386 14.37 -3.85 22.02
CA SER A 386 14.47 -5.02 22.91
C SER A 386 15.92 -5.48 23.04
N LYS A 387 16.25 -5.99 24.21
CA LYS A 387 17.62 -6.36 24.62
C LYS A 387 17.67 -7.79 25.14
N GLY A 388 18.81 -8.41 24.97
CA GLY A 388 19.11 -9.68 25.59
C GLY A 388 19.38 -9.59 27.12
N PRO A 389 19.77 -10.69 27.75
CA PRO A 389 20.03 -11.99 27.14
C PRO A 389 18.73 -12.72 26.75
N SER A 390 18.81 -13.67 25.83
CA SER A 390 17.72 -14.63 25.64
C SER A 390 17.43 -15.42 26.89
N HIS A 391 16.17 -15.71 27.17
CA HIS A 391 15.74 -16.59 28.25
C HIS A 391 16.00 -18.07 27.94
N CYS A 392 16.21 -18.40 26.66
CA CYS A 392 16.48 -19.77 26.23
C CYS A 392 17.88 -20.24 26.64
N GLU A 393 18.03 -21.58 26.75
CA GLU A 393 19.30 -22.19 27.12
C GLU A 393 20.40 -21.90 26.08
N GLY A 394 21.65 -21.88 26.53
CA GLY A 394 22.83 -21.60 25.72
C GLY A 394 23.94 -21.01 26.57
N GLU A 395 25.15 -21.00 26.06
CA GLU A 395 26.33 -20.39 26.71
C GLU A 395 27.02 -19.44 25.73
N GLY A 396 27.63 -18.39 26.28
CA GLY A 396 28.38 -17.42 25.49
C GLY A 396 27.51 -16.67 24.52
N SER A 397 27.98 -16.52 23.29
CA SER A 397 27.34 -15.77 22.19
C SER A 397 25.95 -16.26 21.85
N ILE A 398 25.67 -17.57 21.91
CA ILE A 398 24.35 -18.14 21.62
C ILE A 398 23.23 -17.49 22.45
N LYS A 399 23.56 -17.02 23.68
CA LYS A 399 22.58 -16.40 24.59
C LYS A 399 22.51 -14.89 24.47
N ILE A 400 23.49 -14.28 23.83
CA ILE A 400 23.51 -12.83 23.64
C ILE A 400 22.56 -12.46 22.48
N LYS A 401 21.71 -11.47 22.70
CA LYS A 401 20.74 -10.91 21.72
C LYS A 401 20.67 -9.39 21.87
N PRO A 402 20.40 -8.64 20.78
CA PRO A 402 20.29 -9.10 19.39
C PRO A 402 21.65 -9.56 18.85
N GLU A 403 21.71 -10.20 17.70
CA GLU A 403 22.97 -10.55 17.04
C GLU A 403 23.71 -9.31 16.52
N VAL A 404 22.95 -8.39 15.92
CA VAL A 404 23.48 -7.13 15.36
C VAL A 404 22.49 -6.01 15.56
N SER A 405 22.92 -4.77 15.30
CA SER A 405 22.05 -3.60 15.28
C SER A 405 22.12 -2.87 13.94
N ALA A 406 21.02 -2.20 13.57
CA ALA A 406 20.93 -1.41 12.34
C ALA A 406 20.06 -0.17 12.56
N PRO A 407 20.02 0.80 11.60
CA PRO A 407 19.21 2.00 11.72
C PRO A 407 17.71 1.68 11.85
N GLY A 408 17.09 2.16 12.95
CA GLY A 408 15.68 1.92 13.26
C GLY A 408 14.95 3.14 13.84
N VAL A 409 15.58 4.33 13.83
CA VAL A 409 15.00 5.57 14.35
C VAL A 409 14.85 6.59 13.25
N SER A 410 13.64 7.11 13.06
CA SER A 410 13.29 8.06 12.00
C SER A 410 13.78 7.59 10.63
N VAL A 411 13.47 6.35 10.31
CA VAL A 411 13.76 5.76 9.01
C VAL A 411 12.65 6.19 8.04
N ARG A 412 13.05 6.90 6.99
CA ARG A 412 12.16 7.30 5.91
C ARG A 412 12.06 6.16 4.91
N SER A 413 10.82 5.79 4.55
CA SER A 413 10.55 4.82 3.51
C SER A 413 9.15 5.05 2.92
N CYS A 414 8.82 4.34 1.85
CA CYS A 414 7.54 4.42 1.18
C CYS A 414 6.40 3.83 2.03
N VAL A 415 5.18 4.35 1.83
CA VAL A 415 3.94 3.84 2.40
C VAL A 415 2.90 3.73 1.28
N PRO A 416 1.77 3.00 1.45
CA PRO A 416 0.77 2.87 0.39
C PRO A 416 0.34 4.20 -0.23
N GLY A 417 0.20 4.21 -1.55
CA GLY A 417 0.07 5.42 -2.36
C GLY A 417 1.44 5.98 -2.76
N PRO A 418 1.55 7.24 -3.18
CA PRO A 418 2.83 7.83 -3.60
C PRO A 418 3.64 8.45 -2.44
N ASP A 419 3.22 8.23 -1.20
CA ASP A 419 3.69 8.94 -0.04
C ASP A 419 4.87 8.24 0.66
N TYR A 420 5.62 9.00 1.47
CA TYR A 420 6.70 8.52 2.31
C TYR A 420 6.43 8.87 3.78
N ALA A 421 6.92 8.04 4.70
CA ALA A 421 6.78 8.28 6.13
C ALA A 421 8.07 7.95 6.90
N PHE A 422 8.21 8.56 8.08
CA PHE A 422 9.30 8.25 9.02
C PHE A 422 8.78 7.35 10.13
N PHE A 423 9.31 6.14 10.23
CA PHE A 423 8.96 5.19 11.29
C PHE A 423 10.12 4.92 12.24
N ASN A 424 9.78 4.56 13.49
CA ASN A 424 10.72 4.11 14.49
C ASN A 424 10.34 2.69 14.94
N GLY A 425 11.29 1.78 14.96
CA GLY A 425 11.09 0.39 15.35
C GLY A 425 12.26 -0.49 14.95
N THR A 426 12.42 -1.61 15.63
CA THR A 426 13.31 -2.70 15.18
C THR A 426 12.84 -3.29 13.85
N SER A 427 11.55 -3.13 13.52
CA SER A 427 10.96 -3.41 12.21
C SER A 427 11.60 -2.62 11.07
N MET A 428 12.19 -1.45 11.33
CA MET A 428 12.92 -0.65 10.35
C MET A 428 14.42 -1.00 10.33
N ALA A 429 14.93 -1.60 11.40
CA ALA A 429 16.31 -2.06 11.46
C ALA A 429 16.52 -3.39 10.70
N ALA A 430 15.65 -4.36 10.87
CA ALA A 430 15.72 -5.67 10.21
C ALA A 430 15.84 -5.60 8.69
N PRO A 431 15.05 -4.77 7.97
CA PRO A 431 15.14 -4.66 6.52
C PRO A 431 16.49 -4.09 6.01
N HIS A 432 17.22 -3.30 6.80
CA HIS A 432 18.58 -2.90 6.45
C HIS A 432 19.53 -4.13 6.38
N VAL A 433 19.34 -5.08 7.27
CA VAL A 433 20.10 -6.35 7.27
C VAL A 433 19.66 -7.24 6.10
N ALA A 434 18.36 -7.38 5.88
CA ALA A 434 17.84 -8.16 4.74
C ALA A 434 18.37 -7.62 3.41
N GLY A 435 18.35 -6.30 3.19
CA GLY A 435 18.95 -5.68 2.01
C GLY A 435 20.47 -5.88 1.92
N SER A 436 21.17 -5.90 3.05
CA SER A 436 22.63 -6.22 3.08
C SER A 436 22.89 -7.65 2.68
N VAL A 437 22.04 -8.60 3.07
CA VAL A 437 22.11 -10.00 2.59
C VAL A 437 22.00 -10.05 1.06
N LEU A 438 21.06 -9.31 0.48
CA LEU A 438 20.85 -9.30 -0.98
C LEU A 438 22.06 -8.73 -1.74
N LEU A 439 22.70 -7.66 -1.23
CA LEU A 439 23.94 -7.14 -1.84
C LEU A 439 25.08 -8.16 -1.81
N LEU A 440 25.23 -8.88 -0.70
CA LEU A 440 26.24 -9.91 -0.55
C LEU A 440 25.93 -11.16 -1.38
N LYS A 441 24.66 -11.53 -1.52
CA LYS A 441 24.23 -12.64 -2.39
C LYS A 441 24.45 -12.32 -3.88
N GLU A 442 24.28 -11.05 -4.33
CA GLU A 442 24.71 -10.66 -5.68
C GLU A 442 26.22 -10.84 -5.85
N ALA A 443 27.03 -10.48 -4.85
CA ALA A 443 28.48 -10.60 -4.93
C ALA A 443 28.96 -12.06 -4.84
N PHE A 444 28.27 -12.88 -4.05
CA PHE A 444 28.64 -14.27 -3.77
C PHE A 444 27.43 -15.20 -3.89
N PRO A 445 26.87 -15.40 -5.10
CA PRO A 445 25.60 -16.13 -5.30
C PRO A 445 25.69 -17.62 -4.92
N TYR A 446 26.90 -18.16 -4.80
CA TYR A 446 27.14 -19.55 -4.43
C TYR A 446 27.21 -19.78 -2.90
N LEU A 447 27.23 -18.71 -2.09
CA LEU A 447 27.15 -18.78 -0.63
C LEU A 447 25.71 -18.84 -0.14
N GLY A 448 25.48 -19.55 0.96
CA GLY A 448 24.16 -19.64 1.57
C GLY A 448 23.95 -18.67 2.71
N ALA A 449 22.83 -18.84 3.38
CA ALA A 449 22.41 -17.98 4.50
C ALA A 449 23.43 -17.92 5.62
N ARG A 450 24.00 -19.07 5.99
CA ARG A 450 24.94 -19.17 7.12
C ARG A 450 26.21 -18.35 6.89
N GLU A 451 26.83 -18.51 5.73
CA GLU A 451 28.06 -17.80 5.38
C GLU A 451 27.82 -16.28 5.28
N ILE A 452 26.71 -15.87 4.67
CA ILE A 452 26.37 -14.47 4.52
C ILE A 452 26.03 -13.81 5.88
N LYS A 453 25.19 -14.45 6.71
CA LYS A 453 24.88 -13.95 8.06
C LYS A 453 26.12 -13.90 8.94
N SER A 454 26.98 -14.93 8.88
CA SER A 454 28.26 -14.96 9.60
C SER A 454 29.17 -13.80 9.19
N ALA A 455 29.24 -13.47 7.90
CA ALA A 455 30.03 -12.33 7.43
C ALA A 455 29.50 -11.00 7.97
N ILE A 456 28.18 -10.79 7.96
CA ILE A 456 27.55 -9.59 8.55
C ILE A 456 27.86 -9.51 10.04
N TYR A 457 27.68 -10.60 10.78
CA TYR A 457 27.88 -10.69 12.22
C TYR A 457 29.33 -10.35 12.63
N HIS A 458 30.34 -10.97 12.01
CA HIS A 458 31.75 -10.80 12.35
C HIS A 458 32.40 -9.51 11.85
N SER A 459 31.69 -8.73 11.01
CA SER A 459 32.23 -7.52 10.38
C SER A 459 31.57 -6.23 10.86
N CYS A 460 30.71 -6.30 11.88
CA CYS A 460 30.07 -5.15 12.48
C CYS A 460 31.10 -4.13 13.01
N THR A 461 30.67 -2.87 13.06
CA THR A 461 31.39 -1.86 13.84
C THR A 461 30.90 -1.94 15.28
N ASP A 462 31.78 -2.32 16.19
CA ASP A 462 31.51 -2.51 17.62
C ASP A 462 30.96 -1.22 18.27
N LEU A 463 29.92 -1.37 19.08
CA LEU A 463 29.25 -0.27 19.78
C LEU A 463 28.89 -0.72 21.20
N GLY A 464 28.95 0.21 22.17
CA GLY A 464 28.58 -0.07 23.55
C GLY A 464 29.71 -0.61 24.36
N GLN A 465 29.55 -1.81 24.94
CA GLN A 465 30.61 -2.50 25.66
C GLN A 465 31.53 -3.20 24.64
N GLU A 466 32.83 -3.18 24.84
CA GLU A 466 33.77 -3.80 23.90
C GLU A 466 33.46 -5.28 23.69
N GLY A 467 33.30 -5.67 22.43
CA GLY A 467 32.84 -6.97 21.98
C GLY A 467 31.32 -7.13 21.97
N GLU A 468 30.86 -8.36 21.82
CA GLU A 468 29.42 -8.65 21.75
C GLU A 468 28.69 -8.37 23.06
N ASP A 469 27.59 -7.64 23.03
CA ASP A 469 26.78 -7.31 24.21
C ASP A 469 25.27 -7.45 23.97
N ASN A 470 24.50 -7.51 25.07
CA ASN A 470 23.02 -7.68 25.01
C ASN A 470 22.24 -6.43 24.59
N THR A 471 22.91 -5.36 24.18
CA THR A 471 22.28 -4.09 23.77
C THR A 471 22.41 -3.86 22.27
N PHE A 472 23.63 -4.03 21.76
CA PHE A 472 23.99 -3.78 20.37
C PHE A 472 24.29 -5.06 19.58
N GLY A 473 24.40 -6.22 20.25
CA GLY A 473 24.98 -7.43 19.65
C GLY A 473 26.47 -7.22 19.32
N MET A 474 26.85 -7.58 18.10
CA MET A 474 28.19 -7.29 17.56
C MET A 474 28.36 -5.81 17.14
N GLY A 475 27.34 -4.97 17.30
CA GLY A 475 27.36 -3.57 16.91
C GLY A 475 26.55 -3.24 15.66
N ILE A 476 26.84 -2.09 15.03
CA ILE A 476 26.16 -1.69 13.78
C ILE A 476 26.73 -2.48 12.59
N ILE A 477 25.85 -3.01 11.76
CA ILE A 477 26.27 -3.70 10.53
C ILE A 477 27.04 -2.77 9.59
N ASN A 478 27.97 -3.35 8.83
CA ASN A 478 28.70 -2.69 7.76
C ASN A 478 28.83 -3.64 6.57
N VAL A 479 27.96 -3.47 5.56
CA VAL A 479 27.88 -4.42 4.46
C VAL A 479 29.15 -4.49 3.62
N HIS A 480 29.88 -3.37 3.48
CA HIS A 480 31.17 -3.37 2.78
C HIS A 480 32.25 -4.11 3.56
N SER A 481 32.27 -3.98 4.88
CA SER A 481 33.18 -4.78 5.73
C SER A 481 32.85 -6.27 5.65
N ALA A 482 31.57 -6.65 5.57
CA ALA A 482 31.14 -8.03 5.37
C ALA A 482 31.59 -8.59 4.00
N TYR A 483 31.53 -7.78 2.96
CA TYR A 483 32.07 -8.11 1.65
C TYR A 483 33.60 -8.35 1.72
N LEU A 484 34.35 -7.48 2.38
CA LEU A 484 35.79 -7.64 2.55
C LEU A 484 36.13 -8.85 3.42
N TYR A 485 35.34 -9.11 4.46
CA TYR A 485 35.50 -10.30 5.31
C TYR A 485 35.39 -11.59 4.47
N LEU A 486 34.39 -11.69 3.58
CA LEU A 486 34.23 -12.85 2.70
C LEU A 486 35.43 -13.03 1.75
N ILE A 487 35.97 -11.93 1.22
CA ILE A 487 37.19 -11.99 0.40
C ILE A 487 38.37 -12.50 1.22
N ASP A 488 38.54 -12.03 2.46
CA ASP A 488 39.62 -12.48 3.36
C ASP A 488 39.48 -13.96 3.70
N GLN A 489 38.26 -14.48 3.79
CA GLN A 489 37.97 -15.91 3.92
C GLN A 489 38.23 -16.71 2.62
N GLY A 490 38.67 -16.08 1.56
CA GLY A 490 39.04 -16.71 0.30
C GLY A 490 37.88 -16.86 -0.70
N HIS A 491 36.74 -16.22 -0.45
CA HIS A 491 35.62 -16.20 -1.41
C HIS A 491 35.87 -15.20 -2.53
N ILE A 492 35.54 -15.59 -3.76
CA ILE A 492 35.77 -14.78 -4.96
C ILE A 492 34.42 -14.17 -5.41
N PRO A 493 34.27 -12.83 -5.36
CA PRO A 493 33.03 -12.21 -5.81
C PRO A 493 32.86 -12.32 -7.31
N VAL A 494 31.62 -12.44 -7.78
CA VAL A 494 31.31 -12.35 -9.22
C VAL A 494 31.40 -10.92 -9.69
N ASN A 495 31.83 -10.69 -10.94
CA ASN A 495 31.90 -9.35 -11.50
C ASN A 495 30.46 -8.83 -11.76
N PRO A 496 30.02 -7.74 -11.12
CA PRO A 496 28.69 -7.18 -11.31
C PRO A 496 28.56 -6.36 -12.59
N ASN A 497 29.69 -5.88 -13.13
CA ASN A 497 29.68 -4.98 -14.29
C ASN A 497 29.54 -5.81 -15.58
N LYS A 498 28.58 -5.41 -16.39
CA LYS A 498 28.27 -6.01 -17.69
C LYS A 498 28.57 -5.03 -18.81
N ALA A 499 28.96 -5.53 -19.96
CA ALA A 499 29.24 -4.70 -21.12
C ALA A 499 27.92 -4.12 -21.68
N ASN A 500 26.97 -5.02 -21.91
CA ASN A 500 25.69 -4.71 -22.50
C ASN A 500 24.59 -4.99 -21.46
N ASP A 501 24.07 -3.91 -20.85
CA ASP A 501 22.99 -3.94 -19.86
C ASP A 501 22.15 -2.68 -20.05
N ALA A 502 20.89 -2.81 -20.45
CA ALA A 502 19.94 -1.73 -20.56
C ALA A 502 18.74 -1.97 -19.68
N VAL A 503 18.46 -1.08 -18.78
CA VAL A 503 17.33 -1.18 -17.85
C VAL A 503 16.12 -0.48 -18.44
N LEU A 504 15.01 -1.17 -18.58
CA LEU A 504 13.71 -0.58 -18.89
C LEU A 504 13.13 0.01 -17.61
N LEU A 505 13.41 1.29 -17.36
CA LEU A 505 13.03 1.99 -16.14
C LEU A 505 11.52 2.19 -16.04
N ASP A 506 10.89 2.57 -17.17
CA ASP A 506 9.47 2.88 -17.20
C ASP A 506 8.89 2.74 -18.60
N VAL A 507 7.58 2.53 -18.65
CA VAL A 507 6.78 2.56 -19.88
C VAL A 507 5.60 3.49 -19.63
N LYS A 508 5.55 4.59 -20.38
CA LYS A 508 4.48 5.58 -20.28
C LYS A 508 3.47 5.35 -21.40
N HIS A 509 2.25 5.09 -21.02
CA HIS A 509 1.11 4.94 -21.94
C HIS A 509 -0.17 5.36 -21.21
N PRO A 510 -1.23 5.78 -21.92
CA PRO A 510 -2.52 5.98 -21.28
C PRO A 510 -3.08 4.63 -20.84
N ILE A 511 -3.45 4.50 -19.57
CA ILE A 511 -4.09 3.29 -19.03
C ILE A 511 -5.41 3.04 -19.76
N MET A 512 -6.10 4.13 -20.15
CA MET A 512 -7.35 4.12 -20.89
C MET A 512 -7.20 5.03 -22.11
N GLY A 513 -7.24 4.47 -23.31
CA GLY A 513 -7.14 5.22 -24.57
C GLY A 513 -8.50 5.37 -25.25
N CYS A 514 -8.73 6.48 -25.95
CA CYS A 514 -9.90 6.73 -26.79
C CYS A 514 -9.59 6.66 -28.29
N ASP A 515 -8.35 6.54 -28.64
CA ASP A 515 -7.92 6.29 -30.01
C ASP A 515 -7.62 4.80 -30.17
N SER A 516 -7.88 4.26 -31.35
CA SER A 516 -7.49 2.89 -31.68
C SER A 516 -5.97 2.69 -31.72
N ASN A 517 -5.21 3.78 -31.72
CA ASN A 517 -3.76 3.79 -31.71
C ASN A 517 -3.22 4.13 -30.32
N VAL A 518 -2.21 3.38 -29.89
CA VAL A 518 -1.44 3.66 -28.67
C VAL A 518 0.03 3.83 -29.06
N ASP A 519 0.63 4.91 -28.60
CA ASP A 519 2.02 5.31 -28.84
C ASP A 519 2.78 5.35 -27.52
N PRO A 520 3.30 4.22 -27.03
CA PRO A 520 3.99 4.19 -25.75
C PRO A 520 5.34 4.92 -25.80
N TYR A 521 5.73 5.48 -24.67
CA TYR A 521 7.09 5.97 -24.43
C TYR A 521 7.81 5.00 -23.50
N VAL A 522 9.04 4.70 -23.81
CA VAL A 522 9.91 3.90 -22.92
C VAL A 522 11.05 4.76 -22.39
N TYR A 523 11.37 4.55 -21.12
CA TYR A 523 12.47 5.21 -20.45
C TYR A 523 13.54 4.18 -20.14
N ILE A 524 14.72 4.32 -20.75
CA ILE A 524 15.77 3.32 -20.71
C ILE A 524 17.05 3.95 -20.17
N GLU A 525 17.75 3.23 -19.29
CA GLU A 525 19.07 3.55 -18.79
C GLU A 525 20.11 2.56 -19.31
N ASN A 526 21.27 3.05 -19.70
CA ASN A 526 22.44 2.21 -19.94
C ASN A 526 23.12 1.90 -18.60
N ALA A 527 22.88 0.70 -18.05
CA ALA A 527 23.52 0.20 -16.85
C ALA A 527 24.83 -0.54 -17.11
N GLY A 528 25.12 -0.82 -18.38
CA GLY A 528 26.38 -1.42 -18.83
C GLY A 528 27.55 -0.42 -18.88
N TYR A 529 28.76 -0.94 -19.12
CA TYR A 529 29.94 -0.08 -19.28
C TYR A 529 30.26 0.26 -20.75
N ASP A 530 29.65 -0.42 -21.72
CA ASP A 530 29.75 -0.07 -23.13
C ASP A 530 28.69 0.97 -23.54
N THR A 531 29.06 1.86 -24.47
CA THR A 531 28.08 2.78 -25.03
C THR A 531 27.07 2.05 -25.89
N ILE A 532 25.79 2.18 -25.59
CA ILE A 532 24.69 1.62 -26.39
C ILE A 532 24.50 2.51 -27.63
N ARG A 533 24.50 1.86 -28.81
CA ARG A 533 24.28 2.52 -30.10
C ARG A 533 22.99 2.06 -30.76
N THR A 534 22.56 0.84 -30.50
CA THR A 534 21.30 0.30 -31.01
C THR A 534 20.56 -0.44 -29.90
N ILE A 535 19.23 -0.28 -29.87
CA ILE A 535 18.35 -1.04 -28.99
C ILE A 535 17.20 -1.58 -29.84
N GLU A 536 16.97 -2.88 -29.80
CA GLU A 536 15.81 -3.51 -30.38
C GLU A 536 14.75 -3.73 -29.29
N ILE A 537 13.55 -3.18 -29.47
CA ILE A 537 12.47 -3.18 -28.50
C ILE A 537 11.26 -3.90 -29.11
N ASN A 538 10.83 -4.99 -28.50
CA ASN A 538 9.56 -5.64 -28.79
C ASN A 538 8.47 -4.99 -27.94
N TYR A 539 7.32 -4.67 -28.55
CA TYR A 539 6.21 -4.06 -27.82
C TYR A 539 4.87 -4.38 -28.48
N GLY A 540 3.80 -4.36 -27.69
CA GLY A 540 2.45 -4.62 -28.17
C GLY A 540 1.64 -5.48 -27.20
N THR A 541 0.58 -6.11 -27.72
CA THR A 541 -0.22 -7.07 -26.96
C THR A 541 0.11 -8.49 -27.43
N ILE A 542 -0.35 -9.50 -26.67
CA ILE A 542 -0.13 -10.92 -27.03
C ILE A 542 -0.61 -11.26 -28.46
N ASN A 543 -1.59 -10.53 -28.97
CA ASN A 543 -2.16 -10.75 -30.31
C ASN A 543 -1.59 -9.82 -31.38
N ASN A 544 -0.85 -8.79 -31.01
CA ASN A 544 -0.29 -7.78 -31.93
C ASN A 544 1.04 -7.28 -31.38
N SER A 545 2.13 -7.97 -31.72
CA SER A 545 3.50 -7.62 -31.34
C SER A 545 4.21 -6.89 -32.47
N ASN A 546 4.96 -5.86 -32.12
CA ASN A 546 5.76 -5.04 -33.02
C ASN A 546 7.21 -5.03 -32.52
N THR A 547 8.14 -4.70 -33.42
CA THR A 547 9.55 -4.48 -33.08
C THR A 547 9.97 -3.12 -33.57
N TYR A 548 10.69 -2.38 -32.72
CA TYR A 548 11.26 -1.08 -33.03
C TYR A 548 12.77 -1.09 -32.79
N SER A 549 13.54 -0.57 -33.72
CA SER A 549 14.98 -0.41 -33.59
C SER A 549 15.33 1.06 -33.37
N TRP A 550 15.87 1.36 -32.19
CA TRP A 550 16.41 2.68 -31.88
C TRP A 550 17.89 2.73 -32.24
N GLU A 551 18.32 3.85 -32.85
CA GLU A 551 19.73 4.15 -33.14
C GLU A 551 20.09 5.49 -32.49
N GLY A 552 21.23 5.52 -31.78
CA GLY A 552 21.68 6.72 -31.11
C GLY A 552 23.03 6.57 -30.42
N THR A 553 23.26 7.38 -29.41
CA THR A 553 24.44 7.28 -28.55
C THR A 553 23.99 7.44 -27.11
N LEU A 554 23.99 6.33 -26.36
CA LEU A 554 23.62 6.29 -24.94
C LEU A 554 24.81 5.82 -24.12
N PRO A 555 25.63 6.74 -23.58
CA PRO A 555 26.79 6.41 -22.74
C PRO A 555 26.37 5.70 -21.44
N PRO A 556 27.30 5.03 -20.73
CA PRO A 556 27.06 4.46 -19.42
C PRO A 556 26.41 5.44 -18.43
N LYS A 557 25.45 4.95 -17.64
CA LYS A 557 24.68 5.71 -16.63
C LYS A 557 23.87 6.89 -17.21
N LYS A 558 23.64 6.90 -18.52
CA LYS A 558 22.76 7.89 -19.16
C LYS A 558 21.44 7.25 -19.51
N ARG A 559 20.41 8.09 -19.61
CA ARG A 559 19.03 7.72 -19.84
C ARG A 559 18.51 8.32 -21.12
N VAL A 560 17.55 7.65 -21.74
CA VAL A 560 16.89 8.13 -22.96
C VAL A 560 15.40 7.83 -22.90
N TYR A 561 14.59 8.80 -23.34
CA TYR A 561 13.19 8.58 -23.66
C TYR A 561 13.06 8.23 -25.14
N ILE A 562 12.39 7.14 -25.45
CA ILE A 562 12.15 6.68 -26.81
C ILE A 562 10.65 6.57 -27.01
N GLN A 563 10.10 7.33 -27.96
CA GLN A 563 8.73 7.17 -28.40
C GLN A 563 8.67 5.98 -29.35
N LEU A 564 7.87 4.98 -29.03
CA LEU A 564 7.63 3.85 -29.89
C LEU A 564 6.55 4.21 -30.93
N PRO A 565 6.62 3.67 -32.15
CA PRO A 565 5.56 3.84 -33.13
C PRO A 565 4.20 3.39 -32.61
N ALA A 566 3.17 4.12 -33.01
CA ALA A 566 1.80 3.80 -32.64
C ALA A 566 1.38 2.42 -33.13
N PHE A 567 0.67 1.67 -32.31
CA PHE A 567 0.11 0.36 -32.65
C PHE A 567 -1.36 0.27 -32.20
N GLN A 568 -2.09 -0.72 -32.71
CA GLN A 568 -3.50 -0.95 -32.42
C GLN A 568 -3.68 -2.16 -31.51
N PRO A 569 -3.88 -1.99 -30.19
CA PRO A 569 -4.04 -3.12 -29.27
C PRO A 569 -5.38 -3.85 -29.40
N GLY A 570 -6.37 -3.26 -30.11
CA GLY A 570 -7.75 -3.72 -30.16
C GLY A 570 -8.63 -3.02 -29.10
N LEU A 571 -9.94 -3.15 -29.24
CA LEU A 571 -10.91 -2.56 -28.30
C LEU A 571 -11.00 -3.42 -27.02
N GLY A 572 -11.24 -2.74 -25.90
CA GLY A 572 -11.41 -3.34 -24.59
C GLY A 572 -10.10 -3.44 -23.81
N ALA A 573 -10.13 -4.26 -22.77
CA ALA A 573 -8.99 -4.47 -21.89
C ALA A 573 -7.98 -5.46 -22.49
N SER A 574 -6.70 -5.15 -22.39
CA SER A 574 -5.60 -6.02 -22.78
C SER A 574 -4.36 -5.69 -21.95
N GLU A 575 -3.27 -6.41 -22.19
CA GLU A 575 -1.99 -6.20 -21.52
C GLU A 575 -0.97 -5.73 -22.56
N LEU A 576 -0.32 -4.58 -22.29
CA LEU A 576 0.82 -4.09 -23.06
C LEU A 576 2.09 -4.74 -22.50
N LEU A 577 2.78 -5.49 -23.34
CA LEU A 577 4.11 -6.00 -23.06
C LEU A 577 5.14 -5.13 -23.78
N VAL A 578 6.20 -4.74 -23.10
CA VAL A 578 7.37 -4.08 -23.67
C VAL A 578 8.63 -4.79 -23.20
N GLU A 579 9.54 -5.09 -24.11
CA GLU A 579 10.77 -5.84 -23.83
C GLU A 579 11.95 -5.31 -24.66
N ILE A 580 13.08 -5.09 -24.01
CA ILE A 580 14.36 -4.85 -24.70
C ILE A 580 14.89 -6.21 -25.19
N ALA A 581 14.86 -6.43 -26.48
CA ALA A 581 15.25 -7.70 -27.11
C ALA A 581 16.75 -7.80 -27.39
N LYS A 582 17.38 -6.72 -27.88
CA LYS A 582 18.80 -6.69 -28.23
C LYS A 582 19.42 -5.34 -27.91
N ILE A 583 20.70 -5.36 -27.55
CA ILE A 583 21.55 -4.18 -27.34
C ILE A 583 22.81 -4.32 -28.18
N ASN A 584 23.11 -3.35 -29.00
CA ASN A 584 24.26 -3.41 -29.93
C ASN A 584 24.30 -4.71 -30.78
N GLY A 585 23.10 -5.30 -31.06
CA GLY A 585 22.98 -6.56 -31.79
C GLY A 585 23.18 -7.82 -30.93
N ASN A 586 23.52 -7.70 -29.65
CA ASN A 586 23.71 -8.80 -28.69
C ASN A 586 22.52 -8.93 -27.76
N ASP A 587 22.43 -10.06 -27.05
CA ASP A 587 21.50 -10.21 -25.94
C ASP A 587 21.95 -9.31 -24.76
N ASP A 588 21.00 -8.84 -23.98
CA ASP A 588 21.28 -8.18 -22.73
C ASP A 588 21.86 -9.16 -21.71
N GLU A 589 22.92 -8.74 -21.03
CA GLU A 589 23.59 -9.60 -20.04
C GLU A 589 22.86 -9.66 -18.68
N LYS A 590 21.79 -8.81 -18.49
CA LYS A 590 20.91 -8.81 -17.33
C LYS A 590 19.43 -8.77 -17.77
N PRO A 591 18.88 -9.83 -18.32
CA PRO A 591 17.55 -9.82 -18.95
C PRO A 591 16.38 -9.59 -17.99
N LEU A 592 16.55 -9.72 -16.69
CA LEU A 592 15.47 -9.53 -15.69
C LEU A 592 15.04 -8.06 -15.51
N ASN A 593 15.77 -7.10 -16.04
CA ASN A 593 15.41 -5.68 -15.96
C ASN A 593 14.87 -5.11 -17.30
N ASN A 594 14.61 -5.97 -18.28
CA ASN A 594 14.34 -5.61 -19.68
C ASN A 594 12.86 -5.52 -20.05
N SER A 595 11.94 -6.01 -19.23
CA SER A 595 10.54 -6.13 -19.61
C SER A 595 9.58 -5.47 -18.62
N ARG A 596 8.40 -5.09 -19.15
CA ARG A 596 7.25 -4.59 -18.38
C ARG A 596 5.96 -5.11 -18.97
N LYS A 597 5.02 -5.46 -18.08
CA LYS A 597 3.64 -5.77 -18.40
C LYS A 597 2.74 -4.75 -17.75
N LEU A 598 1.86 -4.15 -18.52
CA LEU A 598 1.04 -3.03 -18.07
C LEU A 598 -0.38 -3.20 -18.57
N PRO A 599 -1.41 -2.93 -17.74
CA PRO A 599 -2.79 -2.97 -18.19
C PRO A 599 -3.06 -1.82 -19.17
N ILE A 600 -3.81 -2.11 -20.23
CA ILE A 600 -4.28 -1.13 -21.20
C ILE A 600 -5.74 -1.37 -21.53
N VAL A 601 -6.54 -0.30 -21.63
CA VAL A 601 -7.94 -0.34 -22.04
C VAL A 601 -8.16 0.61 -23.20
N ILE A 602 -8.72 0.13 -24.30
CA ILE A 602 -9.11 0.97 -25.42
C ILE A 602 -10.63 1.15 -25.40
N SER A 603 -11.04 2.40 -25.14
CA SER A 603 -12.45 2.81 -25.10
C SER A 603 -12.97 3.20 -26.48
N THR A 604 -14.29 3.04 -26.72
CA THR A 604 -14.99 3.56 -27.88
C THR A 604 -15.36 5.03 -27.77
N ARG A 605 -15.13 5.67 -26.60
CA ARG A 605 -15.42 7.09 -26.40
C ARG A 605 -14.56 7.98 -27.27
N GLN A 606 -15.13 9.14 -27.64
CA GLN A 606 -14.35 10.17 -28.31
C GLN A 606 -13.49 10.92 -27.30
N PRO A 607 -12.23 11.23 -27.62
CA PRO A 607 -11.38 12.06 -26.78
C PRO A 607 -12.04 13.39 -26.46
N VAL A 608 -11.84 13.88 -25.23
CA VAL A 608 -12.19 15.25 -24.90
C VAL A 608 -11.16 16.15 -25.60
N THR A 609 -11.54 16.67 -26.78
CA THR A 609 -10.72 17.63 -27.49
C THR A 609 -10.92 19.01 -26.88
N ALA A 610 -9.87 19.56 -26.30
CA ALA A 610 -9.87 20.97 -25.96
C ALA A 610 -9.71 21.78 -27.26
N GLU A 611 -10.81 22.25 -27.84
CA GLU A 611 -10.77 23.32 -28.83
C GLU A 611 -10.37 24.61 -28.07
N VAL A 612 -9.11 24.83 -27.89
CA VAL A 612 -8.64 26.07 -27.27
C VAL A 612 -7.71 26.77 -28.24
N GLN A 613 -8.31 27.62 -29.06
CA GLN A 613 -7.61 28.45 -30.06
C GLN A 613 -6.68 29.53 -29.47
N TRP A 614 -6.64 29.71 -28.15
CA TRP A 614 -6.11 30.90 -27.49
C TRP A 614 -4.89 30.66 -26.59
N LYS A 615 -4.33 29.45 -26.57
CA LYS A 615 -3.33 29.05 -25.58
C LYS A 615 -1.87 29.19 -26.00
N ASP A 616 -1.63 29.58 -27.23
CA ASP A 616 -0.28 29.48 -27.79
C ASP A 616 0.67 30.61 -27.38
N ASN A 617 0.14 31.74 -26.87
CA ASN A 617 0.96 32.89 -26.52
C ASN A 617 0.48 33.57 -25.22
N LEU A 618 1.17 33.36 -24.14
CA LEU A 618 1.00 34.06 -22.86
C LEU A 618 2.07 35.12 -22.70
N CYS A 619 1.72 36.30 -22.21
CA CYS A 619 2.71 37.36 -21.90
C CYS A 619 3.29 37.18 -20.52
N LEU A 620 4.60 37.42 -20.38
CA LEU A 620 5.28 37.35 -19.07
C LEU A 620 4.62 38.32 -18.07
N SER A 621 4.44 37.88 -16.83
CA SER A 621 3.81 38.66 -15.74
C SER A 621 2.35 39.04 -15.98
N SER A 622 1.62 38.38 -16.87
CA SER A 622 0.18 38.55 -17.06
C SER A 622 -0.60 37.59 -16.18
N GLU A 623 -1.75 38.04 -15.68
CA GLU A 623 -2.76 37.17 -15.11
C GLU A 623 -3.58 36.52 -16.24
N TYR A 624 -3.84 35.24 -16.09
CA TYR A 624 -4.67 34.50 -17.03
C TYR A 624 -5.54 33.46 -16.31
N ILE A 625 -6.55 32.96 -17.02
CA ILE A 625 -7.49 32.00 -16.50
C ILE A 625 -7.31 30.69 -17.25
N LEU A 626 -7.09 29.64 -16.47
CA LEU A 626 -7.06 28.28 -16.95
C LEU A 626 -8.43 27.65 -16.75
N THR A 627 -9.05 27.18 -17.82
CA THR A 627 -10.37 26.54 -17.77
C THR A 627 -10.27 25.07 -18.12
N SER A 628 -11.08 24.24 -17.45
CA SER A 628 -11.20 22.82 -17.79
C SER A 628 -11.54 22.62 -19.28
N PRO A 629 -11.02 21.57 -19.94
CA PRO A 629 -11.45 21.19 -21.29
C PRO A 629 -12.96 20.97 -21.42
N LEU A 630 -13.65 20.59 -20.35
CA LEU A 630 -15.10 20.42 -20.31
C LEU A 630 -15.85 21.69 -19.86
N GLY A 631 -15.16 22.84 -19.76
CA GLY A 631 -15.72 24.09 -19.24
C GLY A 631 -15.66 24.18 -17.73
N THR A 632 -16.29 25.23 -17.19
CA THR A 632 -16.21 25.57 -15.76
C THR A 632 -17.29 24.88 -14.90
N ARG A 633 -18.25 24.22 -15.51
CA ARG A 633 -19.42 23.58 -14.86
C ARG A 633 -19.59 22.12 -15.27
N GLY A 634 -20.23 21.37 -14.37
CA GLY A 634 -20.55 19.95 -14.57
C GLY A 634 -20.16 19.09 -13.38
N ASN A 635 -20.45 17.81 -13.46
CA ASN A 635 -20.07 16.83 -12.44
C ASN A 635 -18.63 16.35 -12.64
N HIS A 636 -17.70 17.27 -12.85
CA HIS A 636 -16.29 16.96 -13.04
C HIS A 636 -15.39 17.90 -12.23
N LEU A 637 -14.19 17.43 -11.97
CA LEU A 637 -13.08 18.17 -11.37
C LEU A 637 -11.87 17.98 -12.29
N THR A 638 -11.09 19.04 -12.51
CA THR A 638 -9.88 18.96 -13.34
C THR A 638 -8.66 19.03 -12.46
N TYR A 639 -7.76 18.07 -12.63
CA TYR A 639 -6.41 18.08 -12.09
C TYR A 639 -5.44 18.49 -13.19
N TRP A 640 -4.48 19.34 -12.85
CA TRP A 640 -3.51 19.89 -13.77
C TRP A 640 -2.12 19.44 -13.44
N TYR A 641 -1.41 18.91 -14.42
CA TYR A 641 -0.09 18.29 -14.26
C TYR A 641 0.93 18.89 -15.20
N ASP A 642 2.21 18.75 -14.86
CA ASP A 642 3.36 19.16 -15.67
C ASP A 642 3.73 18.13 -16.75
N GLN A 643 3.23 16.88 -16.63
CA GLN A 643 3.55 15.75 -17.52
C GLN A 643 2.29 15.08 -18.07
N PRO A 644 2.34 14.46 -19.28
CA PRO A 644 1.21 13.73 -19.84
C PRO A 644 0.87 12.45 -19.03
N PHE A 645 1.87 11.88 -18.36
CA PHE A 645 1.75 10.69 -17.53
C PHE A 645 2.57 10.88 -16.26
N ARG A 646 2.10 10.35 -15.11
CA ARG A 646 2.69 10.64 -13.82
C ARG A 646 2.87 12.15 -13.63
N GLY A 647 4.01 12.63 -13.21
CA GLY A 647 4.26 14.05 -13.00
C GLY A 647 3.54 14.61 -11.77
N GLU A 648 3.90 15.83 -11.40
CA GLU A 648 3.33 16.49 -10.22
C GLU A 648 1.97 17.12 -10.53
N LYS A 649 1.00 16.92 -9.64
CA LYS A 649 -0.27 17.67 -9.68
C LYS A 649 -0.02 19.10 -9.24
N LEU A 650 0.00 20.02 -10.19
CA LEU A 650 0.29 21.43 -9.96
C LEU A 650 -0.92 22.18 -9.39
N PHE A 651 -2.09 21.91 -9.94
CA PHE A 651 -3.33 22.64 -9.61
C PHE A 651 -4.55 21.72 -9.62
N GLU A 652 -5.60 22.17 -8.93
CA GLU A 652 -6.90 21.50 -8.87
C GLU A 652 -8.03 22.52 -9.05
N GLY A 653 -8.91 22.27 -9.99
CA GLY A 653 -10.08 23.11 -10.24
C GLY A 653 -10.42 23.22 -11.71
N ASN A 654 -11.70 23.46 -12.01
CA ASN A 654 -12.21 23.66 -13.38
C ASN A 654 -11.94 25.06 -13.91
N LEU A 655 -11.56 25.97 -13.03
CA LEU A 655 -11.25 27.36 -13.31
C LEU A 655 -10.18 27.85 -12.35
N LEU A 656 -9.05 28.25 -12.86
CA LEU A 656 -7.92 28.77 -12.07
C LEU A 656 -7.47 30.11 -12.64
N GLN A 657 -7.25 31.07 -11.74
CA GLN A 657 -6.60 32.33 -12.08
C GLN A 657 -5.14 32.27 -11.64
N LEU A 658 -4.23 32.35 -12.58
CA LEU A 658 -2.81 32.12 -12.40
C LEU A 658 -1.98 33.27 -12.99
N ASN A 659 -0.75 33.42 -12.49
CA ASN A 659 0.23 34.32 -13.07
C ASN A 659 1.22 33.52 -13.93
N THR A 660 1.58 34.03 -15.11
CA THR A 660 2.49 33.37 -16.05
C THR A 660 3.88 33.09 -15.47
N ASP A 661 4.31 33.80 -14.45
CA ASP A 661 5.61 33.57 -13.78
C ASP A 661 5.69 32.20 -13.08
N LEU A 662 4.54 31.58 -12.83
CA LEU A 662 4.42 30.30 -12.11
C LEU A 662 4.09 29.11 -13.02
N MET A 663 4.05 29.32 -14.35
CA MET A 663 3.58 28.30 -15.27
C MET A 663 4.73 27.49 -15.91
N PRO A 664 4.62 26.15 -15.94
CA PRO A 664 5.44 25.32 -16.80
C PRO A 664 5.09 25.54 -18.28
N ALA A 665 6.04 25.26 -19.18
CA ALA A 665 5.84 25.41 -20.62
C ALA A 665 4.74 24.51 -21.21
N ASN A 666 4.42 23.42 -20.54
CA ASN A 666 3.35 22.49 -20.89
C ASN A 666 2.49 22.19 -19.66
N LEU A 667 1.20 22.08 -19.87
CA LEU A 667 0.23 21.63 -18.87
C LEU A 667 -0.64 20.53 -19.46
N TYR A 668 -1.07 19.63 -18.57
CA TYR A 668 -1.93 18.51 -18.92
C TYR A 668 -3.13 18.47 -17.98
N ALA A 669 -4.33 18.41 -18.52
CA ALA A 669 -5.58 18.36 -17.77
C ALA A 669 -6.09 16.93 -17.66
N GLU A 670 -6.19 16.40 -16.46
CA GLU A 670 -6.90 15.15 -16.16
C GLU A 670 -8.30 15.48 -15.64
N ILE A 671 -9.31 14.91 -16.26
CA ILE A 671 -10.71 15.18 -15.93
C ILE A 671 -11.22 14.02 -15.07
N ILE A 672 -11.62 14.36 -13.86
CA ILE A 672 -12.24 13.45 -12.91
C ILE A 672 -13.74 13.68 -12.95
N ARG A 673 -14.50 12.69 -13.41
CA ARG A 673 -15.97 12.74 -13.44
C ARG A 673 -16.60 12.17 -12.19
N ASN A 674 -17.80 12.68 -11.85
CA ASN A 674 -18.65 12.17 -10.80
C ASN A 674 -20.05 11.96 -11.39
N ASP A 675 -20.35 10.74 -11.81
CA ASP A 675 -21.61 10.41 -12.46
C ASP A 675 -22.49 9.48 -11.61
N PRO A 676 -23.82 9.65 -11.65
CA PRO A 676 -24.74 8.72 -11.00
C PRO A 676 -24.89 7.44 -11.84
N ALA A 677 -24.86 6.29 -11.17
CA ALA A 677 -25.11 4.99 -11.79
C ALA A 677 -26.37 4.35 -11.23
N GLY A 678 -27.06 3.59 -12.06
CA GLY A 678 -28.30 2.91 -11.73
C GLY A 678 -29.50 3.84 -11.61
N LYS A 679 -30.52 3.40 -10.85
CA LYS A 679 -31.72 4.23 -10.61
C LYS A 679 -31.41 5.30 -9.57
N SER A 680 -31.81 6.53 -9.84
CA SER A 680 -31.63 7.66 -8.91
C SER A 680 -32.48 7.51 -7.64
N GLU A 681 -33.70 6.96 -7.77
CA GLU A 681 -34.63 6.73 -6.67
C GLU A 681 -35.61 5.61 -7.01
N PRO A 682 -36.24 4.94 -6.02
CA PRO A 682 -37.27 3.95 -6.24
C PRO A 682 -38.60 4.61 -6.61
N ASP A 683 -39.40 3.93 -7.44
CA ASP A 683 -40.81 4.26 -7.58
C ASP A 683 -41.58 3.67 -6.36
N MET A 684 -41.98 4.56 -5.46
CA MET A 684 -42.64 4.18 -4.20
C MET A 684 -43.98 3.46 -4.41
N SER A 685 -44.64 3.67 -5.57
CA SER A 685 -45.90 3.01 -5.90
C SER A 685 -45.74 1.53 -6.27
N ASP A 686 -44.51 1.13 -6.68
CA ASP A 686 -44.20 -0.20 -7.18
C ASP A 686 -43.03 -0.85 -6.41
N SER A 687 -42.82 -0.42 -5.19
CA SER A 687 -41.71 -0.89 -4.34
C SER A 687 -42.25 -1.58 -3.09
N TYR A 688 -41.44 -2.44 -2.51
CA TYR A 688 -41.72 -3.12 -1.24
C TYR A 688 -40.45 -3.22 -0.38
N PHE A 689 -40.63 -3.38 0.94
CA PHE A 689 -39.51 -3.57 1.85
C PHE A 689 -39.13 -5.06 1.93
N GLU A 690 -37.89 -5.36 1.64
CA GLU A 690 -37.32 -6.69 1.65
C GLU A 690 -36.33 -6.89 2.78
N ASN A 691 -36.53 -7.97 3.58
CA ASN A 691 -35.65 -8.30 4.71
C ASN A 691 -34.64 -9.41 4.40
N ALA A 692 -34.33 -9.65 3.13
CA ALA A 692 -33.31 -10.62 2.74
C ALA A 692 -31.91 -10.13 3.10
N LYS A 693 -31.03 -11.09 3.43
CA LYS A 693 -29.58 -10.85 3.52
C LYS A 693 -28.96 -10.94 2.12
N PHE A 694 -27.84 -10.26 1.93
CA PHE A 694 -27.14 -10.21 0.65
C PHE A 694 -28.08 -9.81 -0.50
N THR A 695 -28.86 -8.74 -0.29
CA THR A 695 -29.75 -8.15 -1.30
C THR A 695 -29.13 -6.87 -1.85
N GLY A 696 -29.06 -6.74 -3.17
CA GLY A 696 -28.41 -5.62 -3.84
C GLY A 696 -28.32 -5.75 -5.36
N LEU A 697 -27.24 -5.32 -5.94
CA LEU A 697 -27.02 -5.25 -7.39
C LEU A 697 -25.75 -6.00 -7.82
N VAL A 698 -25.81 -6.58 -9.01
CA VAL A 698 -24.64 -7.17 -9.69
C VAL A 698 -24.18 -6.24 -10.81
N PHE A 699 -22.89 -6.01 -10.89
CA PHE A 699 -22.32 -5.12 -11.89
C PHE A 699 -20.96 -5.60 -12.43
N ASP A 700 -20.60 -5.12 -13.62
CA ASP A 700 -19.26 -5.25 -14.19
C ASP A 700 -18.57 -3.88 -14.10
N ALA A 701 -17.32 -3.87 -13.65
CA ALA A 701 -16.42 -2.73 -13.74
C ALA A 701 -15.67 -2.83 -15.08
N VAL A 702 -16.04 -1.98 -16.04
CA VAL A 702 -15.39 -1.93 -17.35
C VAL A 702 -14.03 -1.24 -17.24
N GLY A 703 -13.91 -0.24 -16.36
CA GLY A 703 -12.70 0.45 -15.98
C GLY A 703 -12.62 0.61 -14.47
N THR A 704 -11.47 1.08 -13.96
CA THR A 704 -11.29 1.38 -12.53
C THR A 704 -12.03 2.66 -12.15
N PHE A 705 -12.77 2.64 -11.04
CA PHE A 705 -13.50 3.80 -10.51
C PHE A 705 -13.66 3.72 -8.99
N ASN A 706 -14.06 4.84 -8.38
CA ASN A 706 -14.40 4.88 -6.96
C ASN A 706 -15.92 5.03 -6.77
N ILE A 707 -16.53 4.19 -5.94
CA ILE A 707 -17.89 4.45 -5.43
C ILE A 707 -17.77 5.47 -4.31
N LYS A 708 -18.36 6.65 -4.48
CA LYS A 708 -18.30 7.75 -3.49
C LYS A 708 -19.46 7.71 -2.51
N SER A 709 -20.64 7.34 -2.97
CA SER A 709 -21.83 7.17 -2.14
C SER A 709 -22.93 6.39 -2.86
N PHE A 710 -23.90 5.92 -2.10
CA PHE A 710 -25.15 5.37 -2.61
C PHE A 710 -26.30 5.64 -1.64
N ASP A 711 -27.54 5.60 -2.16
CA ASP A 711 -28.72 5.82 -1.37
C ASP A 711 -29.40 4.49 -1.04
N VAL A 712 -29.95 4.41 0.18
CA VAL A 712 -30.76 3.30 0.65
C VAL A 712 -32.04 3.81 1.31
N TYR A 713 -33.10 3.02 1.30
CA TYR A 713 -34.37 3.37 1.89
C TYR A 713 -34.76 2.30 2.92
N SER A 714 -34.78 2.65 4.20
CA SER A 714 -35.07 1.72 5.30
C SER A 714 -36.48 1.88 5.84
N GLU A 715 -37.14 0.75 6.14
CA GLU A 715 -38.49 0.74 6.73
C GLU A 715 -38.47 1.16 8.20
N VAL A 716 -37.45 0.82 8.94
CA VAL A 716 -37.31 1.08 10.38
C VAL A 716 -35.90 1.54 10.72
N LYS A 717 -35.78 2.32 11.80
CA LYS A 717 -34.46 2.70 12.33
C LYS A 717 -33.71 1.44 12.76
N ASN A 718 -32.49 1.22 12.20
CA ASN A 718 -31.69 0.03 12.49
C ASN A 718 -30.21 0.23 12.26
N THR A 719 -29.40 -0.78 12.58
CA THR A 719 -28.02 -0.88 12.14
C THR A 719 -27.96 -1.79 10.92
N ALA A 720 -27.35 -1.33 9.83
CA ALA A 720 -27.21 -2.10 8.60
C ALA A 720 -25.76 -2.15 8.14
N GLU A 721 -25.36 -3.26 7.56
CA GLU A 721 -24.05 -3.50 6.95
C GLU A 721 -24.22 -3.63 5.45
N PHE A 722 -23.39 -2.86 4.71
CA PHE A 722 -23.32 -2.87 3.25
C PHE A 722 -21.93 -3.30 2.83
N VAL A 723 -21.84 -4.13 1.80
CA VAL A 723 -20.59 -4.71 1.35
C VAL A 723 -20.49 -4.68 -0.17
N VAL A 724 -19.27 -4.70 -0.68
CA VAL A 724 -18.96 -5.06 -2.07
C VAL A 724 -18.25 -6.41 -2.07
N LEU A 725 -18.73 -7.30 -2.94
CA LEU A 725 -18.17 -8.62 -3.18
C LEU A 725 -17.70 -8.71 -4.63
N ASP A 726 -16.65 -9.48 -4.90
CA ASP A 726 -16.22 -9.79 -6.27
C ASP A 726 -17.01 -10.97 -6.87
N GLU A 727 -16.60 -11.46 -8.05
CA GLU A 727 -17.23 -12.58 -8.74
C GLU A 727 -17.16 -13.92 -7.98
N ASN A 728 -16.19 -14.06 -7.08
CA ASN A 728 -15.98 -15.26 -6.26
C ASN A 728 -16.65 -15.16 -4.89
N GLU A 729 -17.47 -14.14 -4.64
CA GLU A 729 -18.15 -13.84 -3.35
C GLU A 729 -17.23 -13.28 -2.27
N THR A 730 -16.07 -12.75 -2.64
CA THR A 730 -15.12 -12.17 -1.67
C THR A 730 -15.52 -10.80 -1.25
N LEU A 731 -15.33 -10.51 0.01
CA LEU A 731 -15.57 -9.20 0.59
C LEU A 731 -14.43 -8.25 0.23
N LEU A 732 -14.69 -7.32 -0.67
CA LEU A 732 -13.76 -6.24 -0.98
C LEU A 732 -13.89 -5.07 -0.02
N TYR A 733 -15.13 -4.68 0.29
CA TYR A 733 -15.42 -3.52 1.14
C TYR A 733 -16.62 -3.78 2.04
N SER A 734 -16.57 -3.25 3.25
CA SER A 734 -17.68 -3.28 4.21
C SER A 734 -17.84 -1.95 4.91
N ILE A 735 -19.08 -1.54 5.13
CA ILE A 735 -19.42 -0.42 5.99
C ILE A 735 -20.63 -0.76 6.86
N THR A 736 -20.51 -0.60 8.17
CA THR A 736 -21.63 -0.69 9.11
C THR A 736 -22.14 0.70 9.46
N LYS A 737 -23.42 0.95 9.18
CA LYS A 737 -24.10 2.21 9.53
C LYS A 737 -24.99 2.01 10.74
N PRO A 738 -24.56 2.46 11.92
CA PRO A 738 -25.41 2.48 13.10
C PRO A 738 -26.51 3.55 12.95
N ASN A 739 -27.68 3.29 13.53
CA ASN A 739 -28.79 4.22 13.54
C ASN A 739 -29.26 4.68 12.14
N LEU A 740 -29.23 3.78 11.13
CA LEU A 740 -29.81 4.07 9.81
C LEU A 740 -31.26 4.57 9.99
N PRO A 741 -31.62 5.76 9.49
CA PRO A 741 -32.95 6.35 9.72
C PRO A 741 -34.03 5.62 8.93
N VAL A 742 -35.30 5.90 9.28
CA VAL A 742 -36.45 5.51 8.46
C VAL A 742 -36.48 6.38 7.21
N GLY A 743 -36.76 5.80 6.05
CA GLY A 743 -36.76 6.46 4.75
C GLY A 743 -35.39 6.50 4.11
N LYS A 744 -35.13 7.54 3.35
CA LYS A 744 -33.88 7.71 2.57
C LYS A 744 -32.68 8.00 3.46
N ALA A 745 -31.57 7.34 3.18
CA ALA A 745 -30.26 7.65 3.75
C ALA A 745 -29.18 7.53 2.69
N THR A 746 -28.28 8.50 2.61
CA THR A 746 -27.09 8.44 1.77
C THR A 746 -25.92 7.88 2.55
N ILE A 747 -25.30 6.85 2.01
CA ILE A 747 -24.13 6.18 2.59
C ILE A 747 -22.89 6.65 1.84
N PHE A 748 -22.08 7.48 2.50
CA PHE A 748 -20.79 7.93 1.95
C PHE A 748 -19.72 6.88 2.19
N VAL A 749 -18.99 6.57 1.13
CA VAL A 749 -17.88 5.62 1.11
C VAL A 749 -16.75 6.18 0.22
N ASN A 750 -15.67 5.45 0.05
CA ASN A 750 -14.64 5.76 -0.96
C ASN A 750 -14.01 4.42 -1.37
N TRP A 751 -14.79 3.62 -2.08
CA TRP A 751 -14.44 2.26 -2.45
C TRP A 751 -13.89 2.22 -3.86
N LYS A 752 -12.63 1.90 -4.03
CA LYS A 752 -11.99 1.73 -5.33
C LYS A 752 -12.38 0.36 -5.91
N ILE A 753 -12.99 0.36 -7.06
CA ILE A 753 -13.35 -0.86 -7.78
C ILE A 753 -12.43 -0.98 -8.99
N GLU A 754 -11.66 -2.04 -9.01
CA GLU A 754 -10.80 -2.36 -10.15
C GLU A 754 -11.62 -2.97 -11.30
N GLN A 755 -11.04 -2.99 -12.49
CA GLN A 755 -11.65 -3.64 -13.63
C GLN A 755 -11.93 -5.13 -13.35
N GLY A 756 -13.17 -5.59 -13.62
CA GLY A 756 -13.58 -6.97 -13.36
C GLY A 756 -15.06 -7.19 -13.64
N GLN A 757 -15.53 -8.41 -13.45
CA GLN A 757 -16.89 -8.82 -13.76
C GLN A 757 -17.61 -9.35 -12.53
N ASN A 758 -18.96 -9.29 -12.58
CA ASN A 758 -19.85 -9.90 -11.60
C ASN A 758 -19.69 -9.41 -10.15
N TYR A 759 -19.18 -8.21 -9.94
CA TYR A 759 -19.17 -7.58 -8.62
C TYR A 759 -20.59 -7.47 -8.06
N LYS A 760 -20.71 -7.55 -6.73
CA LYS A 760 -21.98 -7.37 -6.04
C LYS A 760 -21.86 -6.25 -5.01
N ILE A 761 -22.76 -5.28 -5.07
CA ILE A 761 -22.94 -4.30 -3.98
C ILE A 761 -24.24 -4.66 -3.25
N VAL A 762 -24.16 -5.10 -1.99
CA VAL A 762 -25.31 -5.68 -1.29
C VAL A 762 -25.41 -5.23 0.17
N LYS A 763 -26.66 -5.26 0.69
CA LYS A 763 -26.91 -5.23 2.13
C LYS A 763 -26.67 -6.62 2.70
N LYS A 764 -25.61 -6.81 3.48
CA LYS A 764 -25.25 -8.07 4.14
C LYS A 764 -26.08 -8.32 5.40
N ALA A 765 -26.28 -7.27 6.24
CA ALA A 765 -27.03 -7.36 7.49
C ALA A 765 -27.89 -6.11 7.71
N GLY A 766 -28.86 -6.21 8.62
CA GLY A 766 -29.81 -5.14 8.96
C GLY A 766 -31.25 -5.50 8.64
N LYS A 767 -32.17 -4.56 8.86
CA LYS A 767 -33.62 -4.73 8.63
C LYS A 767 -34.01 -4.49 7.18
N SER A 768 -35.29 -4.49 6.91
CA SER A 768 -35.87 -4.33 5.56
C SER A 768 -35.41 -3.07 4.85
N VAL A 769 -35.04 -3.19 3.59
CA VAL A 769 -34.71 -2.11 2.65
C VAL A 769 -35.58 -2.20 1.41
N LEU A 770 -35.76 -1.07 0.72
CA LEU A 770 -36.69 -0.95 -0.38
C LEU A 770 -36.16 -1.63 -1.65
N THR A 771 -37.03 -2.39 -2.32
CA THR A 771 -36.83 -3.06 -3.58
C THR A 771 -37.91 -2.65 -4.56
N GLN A 772 -37.59 -2.34 -5.82
CA GLN A 772 -38.53 -2.04 -6.86
C GLN A 772 -38.78 -3.23 -7.79
N ARG A 773 -40.05 -3.57 -8.06
CA ARG A 773 -40.48 -4.76 -8.82
C ARG A 773 -40.51 -4.57 -10.32
N THR A 774 -41.14 -3.50 -10.79
CA THR A 774 -41.38 -3.25 -12.24
C THR A 774 -40.74 -1.96 -12.70
N ASN A 775 -40.82 -1.63 -13.98
CA ASN A 775 -40.13 -0.47 -14.58
C ASN A 775 -38.62 -0.50 -14.33
N VAL A 776 -38.05 -1.70 -14.33
CA VAL A 776 -36.62 -1.95 -14.19
C VAL A 776 -36.08 -2.43 -15.52
N ASN A 777 -35.14 -1.71 -16.11
CA ASN A 777 -34.61 -1.98 -17.45
C ASN A 777 -33.11 -2.19 -17.37
N PHE A 778 -32.69 -3.37 -16.88
CA PHE A 778 -31.27 -3.74 -16.93
C PHE A 778 -30.81 -3.98 -18.39
N PRO A 779 -29.54 -3.64 -18.74
CA PRO A 779 -28.52 -3.08 -17.86
C PRO A 779 -28.63 -1.55 -17.71
N TYR A 780 -28.21 -1.02 -16.56
CA TYR A 780 -27.88 0.39 -16.37
C TYR A 780 -26.37 0.55 -16.52
N PHE A 781 -25.92 1.61 -17.18
CA PHE A 781 -24.48 1.78 -17.38
C PHE A 781 -24.04 3.25 -17.25
N VAL A 782 -22.79 3.40 -16.83
CA VAL A 782 -21.96 4.57 -17.10
C VAL A 782 -20.95 4.10 -18.13
N ASP A 783 -21.04 4.66 -19.34
CA ASP A 783 -20.30 4.18 -20.50
C ASP A 783 -18.81 3.98 -20.20
N ASP A 784 -18.27 2.81 -20.60
CA ASP A 784 -16.88 2.39 -20.40
C ASP A 784 -16.37 2.37 -18.94
N VAL A 785 -17.24 2.48 -17.94
CA VAL A 785 -16.89 2.50 -16.54
C VAL A 785 -17.59 1.38 -15.79
N LEU A 786 -18.92 1.32 -15.84
CA LEU A 786 -19.73 0.44 -15.01
C LEU A 786 -20.97 -0.04 -15.75
N THR A 787 -21.28 -1.33 -15.66
CA THR A 787 -22.53 -1.92 -16.15
C THR A 787 -23.26 -2.66 -15.04
N ILE A 788 -24.39 -2.16 -14.56
CA ILE A 788 -25.24 -2.85 -13.57
C ILE A 788 -26.15 -3.81 -14.33
N LYS A 789 -26.00 -5.12 -14.10
CA LYS A 789 -26.62 -6.19 -14.91
C LYS A 789 -27.94 -6.69 -14.37
N SER A 790 -28.09 -6.76 -13.05
CA SER A 790 -29.27 -7.34 -12.41
C SER A 790 -29.36 -6.98 -10.92
N GLY A 791 -30.51 -7.22 -10.30
CA GLY A 791 -30.60 -7.37 -8.85
C GLY A 791 -30.06 -8.72 -8.40
N VAL A 792 -29.83 -8.87 -7.09
CA VAL A 792 -29.40 -10.13 -6.49
C VAL A 792 -29.97 -10.31 -5.08
N VAL A 793 -30.27 -11.57 -4.73
CA VAL A 793 -30.56 -12.02 -3.35
C VAL A 793 -29.78 -13.29 -3.09
N GLY A 794 -28.79 -13.20 -2.19
CA GLY A 794 -27.77 -14.27 -2.09
C GLY A 794 -27.04 -14.42 -3.41
N ASN A 795 -27.08 -15.61 -4.00
CA ASN A 795 -26.47 -15.92 -5.31
C ASN A 795 -27.49 -16.05 -6.44
N VAL A 796 -28.75 -15.62 -6.21
CA VAL A 796 -29.82 -15.70 -7.21
C VAL A 796 -30.03 -14.34 -7.84
N LEU A 797 -29.77 -14.23 -9.15
CA LEU A 797 -30.03 -13.03 -9.94
C LEU A 797 -31.54 -12.73 -10.01
N GLN A 798 -31.88 -11.46 -10.04
CA GLN A 798 -33.24 -10.96 -9.98
C GLN A 798 -33.47 -9.88 -11.05
N ASP A 799 -34.66 -9.87 -11.63
CA ASP A 799 -35.09 -8.80 -12.57
C ASP A 799 -35.62 -7.55 -11.83
N GLU A 800 -35.61 -7.57 -10.49
CA GLU A 800 -36.02 -6.47 -9.62
C GLU A 800 -34.83 -5.61 -9.25
N TYR A 801 -35.02 -4.29 -9.11
CA TYR A 801 -33.97 -3.38 -8.66
C TYR A 801 -33.86 -3.39 -7.13
N LYS A 802 -32.74 -3.89 -6.61
CA LYS A 802 -32.56 -4.23 -5.20
C LYS A 802 -31.77 -3.17 -4.44
N SER A 803 -32.37 -2.64 -3.39
CA SER A 803 -31.72 -2.05 -2.21
C SER A 803 -30.81 -0.82 -2.37
N ILE A 804 -30.05 -0.70 -3.45
CA ILE A 804 -28.98 0.29 -3.61
C ILE A 804 -29.34 1.22 -4.77
N TYR A 805 -29.50 2.50 -4.47
CA TYR A 805 -29.95 3.52 -5.44
C TYR A 805 -28.90 4.62 -5.56
N ASN A 806 -28.93 5.40 -6.65
CA ASN A 806 -28.14 6.62 -6.84
C ASN A 806 -26.67 6.44 -6.51
N ILE A 807 -26.05 5.40 -7.05
CA ILE A 807 -24.63 5.12 -6.82
C ILE A 807 -23.83 6.24 -7.49
N GLN A 808 -23.07 7.02 -6.71
CA GLN A 808 -22.18 8.05 -7.23
C GLN A 808 -20.82 7.42 -7.51
N VAL A 809 -20.41 7.42 -8.76
CA VAL A 809 -19.13 6.88 -9.20
C VAL A 809 -18.19 7.99 -9.64
N GLN A 810 -16.95 7.94 -9.20
CA GLN A 810 -15.89 8.86 -9.57
C GLN A 810 -14.80 8.13 -10.34
N TYR A 811 -14.42 8.67 -11.48
CA TYR A 811 -13.42 8.06 -12.37
C TYR A 811 -12.70 9.12 -13.20
N SER A 812 -11.49 8.82 -13.67
CA SER A 812 -10.80 9.65 -14.66
C SER A 812 -11.41 9.45 -16.03
N GLU A 813 -11.50 10.52 -16.83
CA GLU A 813 -11.90 10.37 -18.24
C GLU A 813 -10.97 9.39 -18.97
N PRO A 814 -11.52 8.47 -19.73
CA PRO A 814 -10.77 7.35 -20.29
C PRO A 814 -9.69 7.70 -21.32
N CYS A 815 -9.66 8.92 -21.79
CA CYS A 815 -8.75 9.36 -22.85
C CYS A 815 -7.42 9.92 -22.36
N GLY A 816 -7.10 9.77 -21.06
CA GLY A 816 -5.91 10.31 -20.47
C GLY A 816 -5.94 11.83 -20.28
N ARG A 817 -4.77 12.42 -20.14
CA ARG A 817 -4.64 13.87 -19.93
C ARG A 817 -4.67 14.64 -21.23
N THR A 818 -5.51 15.67 -21.29
CA THR A 818 -5.57 16.59 -22.42
C THR A 818 -4.39 17.56 -22.36
N PRO A 819 -3.54 17.63 -23.40
CA PRO A 819 -2.41 18.54 -23.40
C PRO A 819 -2.85 19.99 -23.62
N TYR A 820 -2.18 20.89 -22.90
CA TYR A 820 -2.30 22.33 -23.03
C TYR A 820 -0.93 22.90 -23.37
N HIS A 821 -0.72 23.28 -24.64
CA HIS A 821 0.50 23.89 -25.11
C HIS A 821 0.36 25.40 -25.15
N PHE A 822 1.34 26.13 -24.66
CA PHE A 822 1.42 27.58 -24.76
C PHE A 822 2.88 28.03 -24.74
N THR A 823 3.13 29.21 -25.32
CA THR A 823 4.43 29.84 -25.33
C THR A 823 4.37 31.14 -24.52
N ILE A 824 5.29 31.33 -23.58
CA ILE A 824 5.39 32.57 -22.83
C ILE A 824 6.22 33.57 -23.68
N ARG A 825 5.66 34.75 -23.96
CA ARG A 825 6.31 35.84 -24.67
C ARG A 825 6.80 36.90 -23.69
N THR A 826 7.92 37.51 -24.02
CA THR A 826 8.58 38.58 -23.20
C THR A 826 8.27 39.98 -23.67
N ASP A 827 7.64 40.14 -24.84
CA ASP A 827 7.28 41.42 -25.43
C ASP A 827 5.79 41.72 -25.15
N SER A 828 5.51 42.68 -24.29
CA SER A 828 4.14 43.03 -23.88
C SER A 828 3.62 44.29 -24.59
N VAL A 829 2.40 44.19 -25.17
CA VAL A 829 1.50 45.34 -25.37
C VAL A 829 0.52 45.38 -24.22
N GLN A 830 0.31 46.53 -23.58
CA GLN A 830 -0.67 46.60 -22.51
C GLN A 830 -2.09 46.40 -23.05
N THR A 831 -2.69 45.23 -22.78
CA THR A 831 -4.09 44.89 -22.94
C THR A 831 -4.78 44.77 -21.59
N ASN A 832 -6.09 45.04 -21.55
CA ASN A 832 -6.92 44.67 -20.41
C ASN A 832 -8.08 43.76 -20.87
N ALA A 833 -8.60 42.93 -19.96
CA ALA A 833 -9.77 42.10 -20.20
C ALA A 833 -10.95 42.60 -19.36
N GLU A 834 -11.16 43.91 -19.35
CA GLU A 834 -12.30 44.52 -18.69
C GLU A 834 -13.58 44.37 -19.54
N PHE A 835 -14.67 44.10 -18.88
CA PHE A 835 -16.01 43.99 -19.50
C PHE A 835 -17.14 44.36 -18.54
N ASN A 836 -18.25 44.69 -19.09
CA ASN A 836 -19.49 44.95 -18.36
C ASN A 836 -20.57 43.91 -18.70
N THR A 837 -21.42 43.63 -17.72
CA THR A 837 -22.63 42.84 -17.90
C THR A 837 -23.87 43.68 -17.63
N SER A 838 -24.99 43.41 -18.32
CA SER A 838 -26.25 44.15 -18.13
C SER A 838 -26.85 43.97 -16.75
N ALA A 839 -26.51 42.87 -16.07
CA ALA A 839 -26.93 42.55 -14.70
C ALA A 839 -25.98 41.53 -14.07
N ASP A 840 -25.87 41.55 -12.74
CA ASP A 840 -25.11 40.55 -11.95
C ASP A 840 -26.09 39.50 -11.34
N THR A 841 -27.40 39.77 -11.40
CA THR A 841 -28.45 38.85 -10.97
C THR A 841 -29.57 38.79 -11.97
N LEU A 842 -29.93 37.59 -12.39
CA LEU A 842 -31.02 37.29 -13.34
C LEU A 842 -32.10 36.44 -12.67
N LYS A 843 -33.29 36.29 -13.30
CA LYS A 843 -34.41 35.49 -12.76
C LYS A 843 -35.09 34.64 -13.82
N ILE A 844 -35.42 33.40 -13.49
CA ILE A 844 -36.15 32.43 -14.32
C ILE A 844 -37.45 32.04 -13.59
N PRO A 845 -38.62 32.07 -14.27
CA PRO A 845 -38.90 32.71 -15.58
C PRO A 845 -38.92 34.24 -15.48
N GLY A 846 -38.38 34.92 -16.49
CA GLY A 846 -38.39 36.38 -16.55
C GLY A 846 -37.16 36.96 -17.26
N SER A 847 -36.37 37.75 -16.53
CA SER A 847 -35.15 38.37 -17.07
C SER A 847 -33.95 37.44 -16.93
N ASN A 848 -33.88 36.39 -17.74
CA ASN A 848 -32.77 35.44 -17.78
C ASN A 848 -31.72 35.73 -18.87
N THR A 849 -31.86 36.89 -19.53
CA THR A 849 -30.98 37.32 -20.62
C THR A 849 -29.91 38.26 -20.08
N LEU A 850 -28.67 37.98 -20.39
CA LEU A 850 -27.48 38.77 -20.07
C LEU A 850 -26.90 39.37 -21.34
N THR A 851 -26.59 40.67 -21.34
CA THR A 851 -25.77 41.30 -22.35
C THR A 851 -24.36 41.56 -21.78
N GLY A 852 -23.33 41.05 -22.43
CA GLY A 852 -21.94 41.32 -22.10
C GLY A 852 -21.36 42.30 -23.10
N THR A 853 -20.59 43.29 -22.63
CA THR A 853 -19.92 44.28 -23.48
C THR A 853 -18.45 44.37 -23.14
N SER A 854 -17.58 44.13 -24.10
CA SER A 854 -16.15 44.27 -23.97
C SER A 854 -15.74 45.73 -23.79
N LEU A 855 -14.86 45.98 -22.83
CA LEU A 855 -14.14 47.25 -22.64
C LEU A 855 -12.66 47.08 -22.94
N ALA A 856 -12.28 45.97 -23.53
CA ALA A 856 -10.88 45.67 -23.84
C ALA A 856 -10.24 46.71 -24.77
N ILE A 857 -9.05 47.15 -24.46
CA ILE A 857 -8.22 48.02 -25.30
C ILE A 857 -7.15 47.15 -26.00
N ASN A 858 -6.80 47.55 -27.22
CA ASN A 858 -5.78 46.86 -28.06
C ASN A 858 -6.15 45.37 -28.37
N ALA A 859 -7.41 45.01 -28.27
CA ALA A 859 -7.84 43.64 -28.55
C ALA A 859 -7.83 43.34 -30.07
N ALA A 860 -7.15 42.30 -30.48
CA ALA A 860 -7.25 41.74 -31.82
C ALA A 860 -8.37 40.74 -31.91
N GLN A 861 -8.62 40.01 -30.84
CA GLN A 861 -9.76 39.07 -30.72
C GLN A 861 -10.23 39.01 -29.27
N THR A 862 -11.51 38.67 -29.08
CA THR A 862 -12.16 38.50 -27.79
C THR A 862 -12.90 37.17 -27.76
N PHE A 863 -12.97 36.56 -26.59
CA PHE A 863 -13.69 35.32 -26.36
C PHE A 863 -14.38 35.34 -24.99
N TRP A 864 -15.61 34.89 -24.94
CA TRP A 864 -16.42 34.78 -23.74
C TRP A 864 -16.71 33.31 -23.47
N ASP A 865 -16.48 32.86 -22.26
CA ASP A 865 -17.03 31.63 -21.66
C ASP A 865 -18.10 32.05 -20.66
N MET A 866 -19.32 31.64 -20.85
CA MET A 866 -20.48 32.05 -20.05
C MET A 866 -20.62 31.23 -18.75
N GLY A 867 -19.75 30.23 -18.53
CA GLY A 867 -19.76 29.40 -17.34
C GLY A 867 -20.83 28.30 -17.33
N ASP A 868 -21.56 28.12 -18.41
CA ASP A 868 -22.54 27.05 -18.62
C ASP A 868 -22.20 26.15 -19.82
N GLY A 869 -21.01 26.33 -20.40
CA GLY A 869 -20.49 25.62 -21.55
C GLY A 869 -20.75 26.34 -22.90
N THR A 870 -21.39 27.51 -22.89
CA THR A 870 -21.57 28.34 -24.09
C THR A 870 -20.46 29.39 -24.20
N SER A 871 -20.08 29.72 -25.42
CA SER A 871 -19.01 30.69 -25.71
C SER A 871 -19.36 31.60 -26.89
N TYR A 872 -18.70 32.79 -26.90
CA TYR A 872 -18.90 33.82 -27.94
C TYR A 872 -17.57 34.50 -28.25
N THR A 873 -17.49 35.12 -29.48
CA THR A 873 -16.27 35.83 -29.94
C THR A 873 -16.55 37.32 -30.23
N ASP A 874 -17.77 37.78 -30.21
CA ASP A 874 -18.12 39.15 -30.48
C ASP A 874 -17.79 40.10 -29.34
N SER A 875 -17.53 41.37 -29.61
CA SER A 875 -17.28 42.39 -28.57
C SER A 875 -18.51 42.71 -27.72
N ILE A 876 -19.70 42.44 -28.23
CA ILE A 876 -20.98 42.56 -27.54
C ILE A 876 -21.73 41.25 -27.75
N ILE A 877 -22.12 40.61 -26.65
CA ILE A 877 -22.82 39.32 -26.69
C ILE A 877 -24.15 39.40 -25.94
N THR A 878 -25.07 38.48 -26.34
CA THR A 878 -26.31 38.30 -25.62
C THR A 878 -26.46 36.80 -25.32
N HIS A 879 -26.61 36.45 -24.04
CA HIS A 879 -26.68 35.08 -23.58
C HIS A 879 -27.93 34.86 -22.69
N VAL A 880 -28.51 33.66 -22.76
CA VAL A 880 -29.72 33.28 -22.02
C VAL A 880 -29.35 32.09 -21.13
N TYR A 881 -29.55 32.23 -19.81
CA TYR A 881 -29.36 31.12 -18.88
C TYR A 881 -30.67 30.39 -18.67
N ASP A 882 -30.66 29.08 -18.90
CA ASP A 882 -31.88 28.24 -18.82
C ASP A 882 -32.08 27.63 -17.43
N ASN A 883 -31.08 27.63 -16.57
CA ASN A 883 -31.13 27.04 -15.23
C ASN A 883 -30.71 28.02 -14.14
N PRO A 884 -31.33 27.94 -12.93
CA PRO A 884 -30.84 28.71 -11.76
C PRO A 884 -29.43 28.29 -11.37
N GLY A 885 -28.63 29.22 -10.86
CA GLY A 885 -27.29 28.96 -10.41
C GLY A 885 -26.39 30.18 -10.37
N THR A 886 -25.16 30.00 -9.87
CA THR A 886 -24.12 31.02 -10.01
C THR A 886 -23.22 30.63 -11.16
N TYR A 887 -23.05 31.51 -12.11
CA TYR A 887 -22.27 31.33 -13.33
C TYR A 887 -21.06 32.24 -13.27
N LYS A 888 -19.87 31.70 -13.54
CA LYS A 888 -18.65 32.48 -13.61
C LYS A 888 -18.31 32.76 -15.08
N ILE A 889 -18.50 33.99 -15.50
CA ILE A 889 -18.14 34.45 -16.84
C ILE A 889 -16.66 34.69 -16.89
N CYS A 890 -16.00 34.11 -17.89
CA CYS A 890 -14.61 34.34 -18.23
C CYS A 890 -14.56 35.09 -19.54
N PHE A 891 -13.90 36.25 -19.54
CA PHE A 891 -13.67 37.04 -20.72
C PHE A 891 -12.18 37.06 -21.06
N HIS A 892 -11.88 36.61 -22.26
CA HIS A 892 -10.51 36.48 -22.74
C HIS A 892 -10.24 37.46 -23.89
N VAL A 893 -9.07 38.05 -23.90
CA VAL A 893 -8.61 39.02 -24.88
C VAL A 893 -7.26 38.60 -25.43
N LEU A 894 -7.14 38.59 -26.74
CA LEU A 894 -5.90 38.43 -27.48
C LEU A 894 -5.52 39.71 -28.13
N ASP A 895 -4.32 40.22 -27.94
CA ASP A 895 -3.83 41.44 -28.60
C ASP A 895 -3.21 41.19 -29.97
N GLN A 896 -2.76 42.25 -30.66
CA GLN A 896 -2.14 42.15 -31.96
C GLN A 896 -0.78 41.42 -31.96
N ASN A 897 -0.14 41.29 -30.80
CA ASN A 897 1.09 40.53 -30.61
C ASN A 897 0.83 39.12 -30.16
N LEU A 898 -0.45 38.68 -30.17
CA LEU A 898 -0.87 37.37 -29.69
C LEU A 898 -0.66 37.15 -28.20
N CYS A 899 -0.63 38.25 -27.41
CA CYS A 899 -0.62 38.15 -25.95
C CYS A 899 -2.03 38.00 -25.42
N PHE A 900 -2.18 37.13 -24.40
CA PHE A 900 -3.44 36.71 -23.85
C PHE A 900 -3.67 37.30 -22.45
N THR A 901 -4.85 37.86 -22.20
CA THR A 901 -5.27 38.43 -20.91
C THR A 901 -6.71 38.02 -20.62
N SER A 902 -7.06 37.84 -19.34
CA SER A 902 -8.39 37.37 -18.96
C SER A 902 -9.00 38.16 -17.80
N GLY A 903 -10.33 38.27 -17.79
CA GLY A 903 -11.14 38.85 -16.71
C GLY A 903 -12.27 37.92 -16.26
N LEU A 904 -12.67 38.00 -15.01
CA LEU A 904 -13.71 37.16 -14.37
C LEU A 904 -14.84 38.00 -13.78
N LYS A 905 -16.08 37.46 -13.87
CA LYS A 905 -17.24 38.01 -13.18
C LYS A 905 -18.29 36.95 -12.86
N ASP A 906 -18.84 36.98 -11.65
CA ASP A 906 -19.93 36.10 -11.26
C ASP A 906 -21.27 36.68 -11.62
N VAL A 907 -22.19 35.85 -12.15
CA VAL A 907 -23.59 36.16 -12.43
C VAL A 907 -24.48 35.13 -11.74
N VAL A 908 -25.42 35.58 -10.95
CA VAL A 908 -26.37 34.74 -10.22
C VAL A 908 -27.71 34.70 -10.94
N VAL A 909 -28.20 33.48 -11.25
CA VAL A 909 -29.52 33.25 -11.85
C VAL A 909 -30.43 32.64 -10.79
N LEU A 910 -31.47 33.35 -10.40
CA LEU A 910 -32.43 32.94 -9.37
C LEU A 910 -33.69 32.36 -10.01
N GLU A 911 -34.27 31.34 -9.39
CA GLU A 911 -35.63 30.90 -9.73
C GLU A 911 -36.66 31.86 -9.13
N SER A 912 -37.53 32.45 -9.93
CA SER A 912 -38.62 33.27 -9.41
C SER A 912 -39.75 32.34 -8.96
N SER A 913 -39.90 32.09 -7.69
CA SER A 913 -41.05 31.38 -7.15
C SER A 913 -42.35 32.20 -7.40
N SER A 914 -43.25 31.60 -8.16
CA SER A 914 -44.64 32.07 -8.21
C SER A 914 -45.38 31.69 -6.92
N THR A 915 -45.58 32.63 -6.07
CA THR A 915 -46.63 32.76 -5.02
C THR A 915 -47.06 31.51 -4.25
N ASN A 916 -46.57 31.36 -3.05
CA ASN A 916 -47.39 31.50 -1.82
C ASN A 916 -46.38 31.60 -0.64
N GLU A 917 -46.48 32.68 0.07
CA GLU A 917 -45.86 32.88 1.34
C GLU A 917 -46.33 31.82 2.34
N GLU A 918 -45.55 30.77 2.53
CA GLU A 918 -45.32 30.23 3.86
C GLU A 918 -43.83 30.33 4.09
N SER A 919 -43.49 31.32 4.89
CA SER A 919 -42.16 31.57 5.35
C SER A 919 -41.65 30.37 6.17
N ILE A 920 -40.93 29.48 5.52
CA ILE A 920 -39.90 28.76 6.24
C ILE A 920 -38.67 29.66 6.17
N ALA A 921 -38.55 30.51 7.18
CA ALA A 921 -37.33 31.21 7.46
C ALA A 921 -36.23 30.15 7.55
N SER A 922 -35.37 30.08 6.52
CA SER A 922 -34.02 29.63 6.71
C SER A 922 -33.44 30.55 7.77
N ALA A 923 -33.32 30.04 8.99
CA ALA A 923 -32.69 30.77 10.07
C ALA A 923 -31.23 30.94 9.68
N ASP A 924 -30.89 32.08 9.08
CA ASP A 924 -29.54 32.59 9.02
C ASP A 924 -29.09 32.84 10.46
N ILE A 925 -28.56 31.82 11.10
CA ILE A 925 -27.72 31.98 12.27
C ILE A 925 -26.35 32.27 11.73
N GLY A 926 -26.10 33.50 11.27
CA GLY A 926 -24.82 33.97 10.84
C GLY A 926 -23.89 34.19 12.02
N PHE A 927 -22.69 33.65 11.96
CA PHE A 927 -21.58 34.21 12.71
C PHE A 927 -20.66 34.94 11.72
N PHE A 928 -20.08 36.05 12.21
CA PHE A 928 -19.19 36.86 11.38
C PHE A 928 -17.76 36.62 11.78
N LEU A 929 -16.87 36.57 10.74
CA LEU A 929 -15.42 36.51 10.90
C LEU A 929 -14.80 37.81 10.49
N TYR A 930 -14.02 38.42 11.38
CA TYR A 930 -13.27 39.63 11.04
C TYR A 930 -11.98 39.79 11.85
N PRO A 931 -10.98 40.55 11.37
CA PRO A 931 -10.91 40.98 9.97
C PRO A 931 -10.68 39.75 9.05
N ASN A 932 -11.11 39.85 7.79
CA ASN A 932 -10.85 38.86 6.74
C ASN A 932 -10.52 39.64 5.45
N PRO A 933 -9.29 39.62 4.96
CA PRO A 933 -8.11 38.87 5.46
C PRO A 933 -7.61 39.29 6.88
N VAL A 934 -6.89 38.36 7.54
CA VAL A 934 -6.42 38.54 8.92
C VAL A 934 -4.91 38.28 9.05
N HIS A 935 -4.22 39.09 9.87
CA HIS A 935 -2.77 38.93 10.12
C HIS A 935 -2.47 38.15 11.42
N THR A 936 -3.04 38.54 12.54
CA THR A 936 -2.67 37.99 13.87
C THR A 936 -3.85 37.51 14.70
N THR A 937 -4.97 38.24 14.68
CA THR A 937 -6.10 37.93 15.54
C THR A 937 -7.40 37.93 14.75
N LEU A 938 -8.11 36.79 14.80
CA LEU A 938 -9.42 36.58 14.19
C LEU A 938 -10.51 36.69 15.25
N TYR A 939 -11.57 37.39 14.95
CA TYR A 939 -12.76 37.48 15.79
C TYR A 939 -13.93 36.74 15.16
N LEU A 940 -14.63 35.96 15.99
CA LEU A 940 -15.92 35.37 15.66
C LEU A 940 -16.99 36.07 16.48
N GLU A 941 -18.08 36.52 15.87
CA GLU A 941 -19.18 37.21 16.54
C GLU A 941 -20.51 36.70 15.97
N THR A 942 -21.51 36.47 16.85
CA THR A 942 -22.88 36.10 16.46
C THR A 942 -23.79 37.30 16.42
N GLU A 943 -24.82 37.30 15.57
CA GLU A 943 -25.88 38.33 15.63
C GLU A 943 -26.58 38.34 16.99
N THR A 944 -26.85 39.53 17.45
CA THR A 944 -27.53 39.78 18.76
C THR A 944 -28.86 39.02 18.85
N GLY A 945 -28.95 38.05 19.76
CA GLY A 945 -30.16 37.32 20.12
C GLY A 945 -30.15 35.80 19.95
N LYS A 946 -29.12 35.23 19.33
CA LYS A 946 -28.96 33.77 19.14
C LYS A 946 -27.63 33.30 19.80
N LEU A 947 -27.62 33.20 21.11
CA LEU A 947 -26.44 32.77 21.86
C LEU A 947 -26.29 31.26 21.81
N CYS A 948 -25.14 30.84 21.31
CA CYS A 948 -24.69 29.43 21.41
C CYS A 948 -24.11 29.18 22.80
N GLN A 949 -24.65 28.23 23.53
CA GLN A 949 -24.05 27.76 24.79
C GLN A 949 -23.29 26.45 24.51
N ASN A 950 -21.97 26.49 24.70
CA ASN A 950 -21.07 25.36 24.54
C ASN A 950 -21.06 24.74 23.11
N CYS A 951 -21.13 25.57 22.06
CA CYS A 951 -21.00 25.08 20.69
C CYS A 951 -19.55 24.81 20.35
N PRO A 952 -19.22 23.63 19.87
CA PRO A 952 -17.88 23.34 19.37
C PRO A 952 -17.62 24.06 18.03
N VAL A 953 -16.49 24.77 17.98
CA VAL A 953 -16.00 25.48 16.79
C VAL A 953 -14.69 24.86 16.38
N TYR A 954 -14.58 24.45 15.12
CA TYR A 954 -13.41 23.82 14.55
C TYR A 954 -12.85 24.69 13.44
N PHE A 955 -11.53 24.76 13.39
CA PHE A 955 -10.79 25.46 12.35
C PHE A 955 -10.02 24.45 11.51
N TYR A 956 -10.14 24.55 10.20
CA TYR A 956 -9.49 23.67 9.24
C TYR A 956 -8.62 24.46 8.29
N ASP A 957 -7.48 23.93 7.91
CA ASP A 957 -6.68 24.47 6.82
C ASP A 957 -7.31 24.11 5.45
N GLN A 958 -6.70 24.58 4.38
CA GLN A 958 -7.18 24.34 3.00
C GLN A 958 -7.17 22.84 2.60
N ARG A 959 -6.45 21.98 3.33
CA ARG A 959 -6.39 20.52 3.13
C ARG A 959 -7.45 19.79 3.95
N GLY A 960 -8.25 20.50 4.73
CA GLY A 960 -9.27 19.92 5.63
C GLY A 960 -8.72 19.41 6.96
N VAL A 961 -7.44 19.68 7.27
CA VAL A 961 -6.83 19.30 8.55
C VAL A 961 -7.34 20.23 9.66
N ASN A 962 -7.79 19.67 10.77
CA ASN A 962 -8.21 20.43 11.92
C ASN A 962 -7.01 21.08 12.63
N VAL A 963 -6.89 22.41 12.56
CA VAL A 963 -5.77 23.17 13.13
C VAL A 963 -6.08 23.71 14.53
N LEU A 964 -7.35 23.85 14.88
CA LEU A 964 -7.79 24.31 16.20
C LEU A 964 -9.22 23.88 16.49
N LYS A 965 -9.47 23.45 17.74
CA LYS A 965 -10.82 23.25 18.30
C LYS A 965 -11.02 24.19 19.47
N ARG A 966 -12.16 24.87 19.56
CA ARG A 966 -12.61 25.69 20.68
C ARG A 966 -14.07 25.39 21.00
N GLU A 967 -14.47 25.68 22.23
CA GLU A 967 -15.88 25.70 22.62
C GLU A 967 -16.29 27.17 22.81
N TRP A 968 -17.43 27.54 22.23
CA TRP A 968 -17.99 28.87 22.40
C TRP A 968 -18.72 28.92 23.75
N LEU A 969 -18.10 29.56 24.74
CA LEU A 969 -18.62 29.67 26.09
C LEU A 969 -19.27 31.05 26.24
N ASN A 970 -20.61 31.14 26.34
CA ASN A 970 -21.41 32.29 26.74
C ASN A 970 -20.75 33.67 26.46
N GLY A 971 -20.78 34.14 25.24
CA GLY A 971 -20.25 35.44 24.86
C GLY A 971 -20.66 35.82 23.45
N GLU A 972 -20.82 37.09 23.20
CA GLU A 972 -21.18 37.60 21.87
C GLU A 972 -19.99 37.55 20.90
N LYS A 973 -18.76 37.40 21.41
CA LYS A 973 -17.51 37.44 20.63
C LYS A 973 -16.46 36.47 21.15
N MET A 974 -15.84 35.73 20.22
CA MET A 974 -14.67 34.86 20.46
C MET A 974 -13.44 35.45 19.77
N GLU A 975 -12.34 35.54 20.49
CA GLU A 975 -11.05 35.99 19.97
C GLU A 975 -10.08 34.81 19.81
N ILE A 976 -9.48 34.69 18.63
CA ILE A 976 -8.54 33.62 18.26
C ILE A 976 -7.24 34.22 17.77
N SER A 977 -6.15 33.97 18.50
CA SER A 977 -4.80 34.28 17.97
C SER A 977 -4.42 33.25 16.89
N ILE A 978 -4.11 33.74 15.72
CA ILE A 978 -3.63 32.93 14.57
C ILE A 978 -2.24 33.41 14.12
N GLU A 979 -1.50 34.10 15.00
CA GLU A 979 -0.18 34.67 14.68
C GLU A 979 0.79 33.62 14.15
N ASN A 980 0.75 32.40 14.71
CA ASN A 980 1.65 31.29 14.32
C ASN A 980 1.08 30.38 13.23
N TRP A 981 -0.01 30.76 12.57
CA TRP A 981 -0.56 29.99 11.47
C TRP A 981 0.10 30.40 10.16
N ALA A 982 0.29 29.45 9.25
CA ALA A 982 0.82 29.73 7.92
C ALA A 982 -0.14 30.63 7.12
N SER A 983 0.40 31.45 6.22
CA SER A 983 -0.46 32.19 5.28
C SER A 983 -1.25 31.24 4.40
N GLY A 984 -2.55 31.48 4.22
CA GLY A 984 -3.40 30.59 3.45
C GLY A 984 -4.89 30.74 3.75
N VAL A 985 -5.69 29.89 3.14
CA VAL A 985 -7.15 29.85 3.32
C VAL A 985 -7.50 28.85 4.42
N TYR A 986 -8.39 29.29 5.30
CA TYR A 986 -8.88 28.50 6.42
C TYR A 986 -10.41 28.48 6.46
N PHE A 987 -10.97 27.41 7.02
CA PHE A 987 -12.40 27.24 7.20
C PHE A 987 -12.75 27.11 8.67
N VAL A 988 -13.82 27.78 9.11
CA VAL A 988 -14.37 27.68 10.44
C VAL A 988 -15.71 26.95 10.36
N LYS A 989 -15.86 25.87 11.14
CA LYS A 989 -17.13 25.15 11.30
C LYS A 989 -17.62 25.25 12.73
N MET A 990 -18.83 25.79 12.91
CA MET A 990 -19.53 25.84 14.19
C MET A 990 -20.68 24.82 14.17
N PHE A 991 -20.73 23.99 15.21
CA PHE A 991 -21.77 23.00 15.41
C PHE A 991 -22.79 23.51 16.40
N HIS A 992 -23.85 24.13 15.89
CA HIS A 992 -24.97 24.61 16.69
C HIS A 992 -26.08 23.55 16.77
N PRO A 993 -26.92 23.48 17.83
CA PRO A 993 -28.03 22.53 17.87
C PRO A 993 -28.98 22.56 16.66
N ASP A 994 -29.11 23.70 15.98
CA ASP A 994 -29.97 23.89 14.82
C ASP A 994 -29.27 23.60 13.47
N GLY A 995 -27.94 23.30 13.44
CA GLY A 995 -27.20 22.98 12.22
C GLY A 995 -25.70 23.25 12.28
N VAL A 996 -25.01 22.95 11.21
CA VAL A 996 -23.56 23.17 11.03
C VAL A 996 -23.35 24.38 10.12
N TYR A 997 -22.68 25.40 10.65
CA TYR A 997 -22.37 26.62 9.91
C TYR A 997 -20.90 26.67 9.54
N THR A 998 -20.59 27.02 8.30
CA THR A 998 -19.22 27.06 7.81
C THR A 998 -18.91 28.41 7.17
N GLN A 999 -17.79 29.02 7.53
CA GLN A 999 -17.27 30.24 6.89
C GLN A 999 -15.78 30.10 6.62
N ARG A 1000 -15.26 30.88 5.67
CA ARG A 1000 -13.83 30.89 5.33
C ARG A 1000 -13.18 32.22 5.65
N PHE A 1001 -11.90 32.19 5.97
CA PHE A 1001 -11.08 33.40 6.08
C PHE A 1001 -9.69 33.18 5.47
N VAL A 1002 -8.99 34.28 5.20
CA VAL A 1002 -7.65 34.28 4.63
C VAL A 1002 -6.67 34.79 5.67
N LYS A 1003 -5.67 34.00 6.01
CA LYS A 1003 -4.51 34.40 6.83
C LYS A 1003 -3.43 34.96 5.90
N LEU A 1004 -3.02 36.21 6.11
CA LEU A 1004 -1.95 36.88 5.38
C LEU A 1004 -0.58 36.63 6.02
#